data_b7dc76ad78491ce78ec8cccad7c68642
#
_entry.id   b7dc76ad78491ce78ec8cccad7c68642
#
_cell.length_a   1.000
_cell.length_b   1.000
_cell.length_c   1.000
_cell.angle_alpha   90.00
_cell.angle_beta   90.00
_cell.angle_gamma   90.00
#
_symmetry.space_group_name_H-M   'P 1'
#
loop_
_entity.id
_entity.type
_entity.pdbx_description
1 polymer ?
#
loop_
_entity_poly.entity_id
_entity_poly.type
_entity_poly.pdbx_seq_one_letter_code
_entity_poly.pdbx_strand_id
1 'polypeptide(L)'
;MAQIETFEFGPRGFEEIRKYHYGYDWPVVYVLEATNEAYVGETTNFYNRSRQHFENIERRTLKRAHIITDETYNKSATLDIEAFLIEHLAAEGSLLLQNKNDGLRNHNYYQRAEYRAKCEIIWKELISKGLVSKEVYEIENSDLFKYSPYKTLTEEQYFFVKKLVKDIENEVATTYVVEGAPGTGKTILATYLMKYLKDHENTKHLKIALIAPMSSLRGTIQQVFRSTSGLKANMVIGPNDVAKNLYDLVIVDEAHRLKKRKNLGAAFRAFDKVNAKLGLHKEATQLDWILSNTKRQVLFYDQGQSVLPADIDDIDLRNKGAQFYKLTKQMRIQAGEDYMHFVDALLNQKNIKKTVFEDYEFRLFDDISEMYQRIKSKDKEFGLCRMVAGFAWPWVTNPANDGISSQDYDIEIEGHKFRWNSKTKDWVNSVNAVNEVGCIHTVQGYGMNYVGVIIGPELSYNESEGKIIVDKSKYCDRNGHAGVADPKELERYIINIYRTLLTRGIKGTYVFVVDKKLRKVFKELISRLPVESIYLDKERPILSFIKVDMVKVPLVGSAPCGSPLLGEENIEDYIEVPKHKLKNGTKYFIVKAQGDSMDLVGIHDGDLLLCRYGEKGETGDKVVALLAGENVTIKEYGPRKDGIRLLLPKSNNKNHTPIIPGEGDSVQGIVQEIIKK
;
A
#
# COMPACT_ATOMS: atom_id res chain seq x y z
N MET A 1 -28.19 4.31 7.79
CA MET A 1 -27.40 3.15 7.31
C MET A 1 -27.55 3.07 5.82
N ALA A 2 -26.49 2.68 5.12
CA ALA A 2 -26.57 2.48 3.67
C ALA A 2 -27.67 1.49 3.32
N GLN A 3 -28.48 1.80 2.31
CA GLN A 3 -29.60 0.98 1.82
C GLN A 3 -29.41 0.72 0.33
N ILE A 4 -29.78 -0.48 -0.14
CA ILE A 4 -29.71 -0.84 -1.55
C ILE A 4 -31.12 -1.16 -2.06
N GLU A 5 -31.65 -0.30 -2.91
CA GLU A 5 -32.90 -0.50 -3.61
C GLU A 5 -32.64 -0.98 -5.05
N THR A 6 -33.47 -1.93 -5.51
CA THR A 6 -33.30 -2.55 -6.81
C THR A 6 -34.49 -2.26 -7.72
N PHE A 7 -34.21 -1.76 -8.90
CA PHE A 7 -35.20 -1.40 -9.92
C PHE A 7 -34.93 -2.15 -11.24
N GLU A 8 -35.94 -2.33 -12.04
CA GLU A 8 -35.76 -2.74 -13.44
C GLU A 8 -35.02 -1.63 -14.21
N PHE A 9 -33.97 -1.99 -14.94
CA PHE A 9 -33.29 -1.02 -15.81
C PHE A 9 -33.95 -0.95 -17.17
N GLY A 10 -35.01 -0.13 -17.28
CA GLY A 10 -35.84 0.02 -18.45
C GLY A 10 -37.01 0.99 -18.21
N PRO A 11 -37.87 1.22 -19.21
CA PRO A 11 -38.93 2.23 -19.14
C PRO A 11 -39.86 2.11 -17.95
N ARG A 12 -40.19 0.88 -17.49
CA ARG A 12 -41.01 0.64 -16.31
C ARG A 12 -40.29 1.07 -15.04
N GLY A 13 -39.06 0.64 -14.85
CA GLY A 13 -38.28 1.00 -13.67
C GLY A 13 -37.98 2.50 -13.60
N PHE A 14 -37.88 3.21 -14.72
CA PHE A 14 -37.69 4.67 -14.70
C PHE A 14 -38.88 5.41 -14.09
N GLU A 15 -40.11 4.91 -14.23
CA GLU A 15 -41.27 5.50 -13.57
C GLU A 15 -41.26 5.27 -12.04
N GLU A 16 -40.69 4.14 -11.59
CA GLU A 16 -40.50 3.86 -10.16
C GLU A 16 -39.38 4.73 -9.61
N ILE A 17 -38.22 4.83 -10.29
CA ILE A 17 -37.10 5.68 -9.93
C ILE A 17 -37.52 7.15 -9.86
N ARG A 18 -38.42 7.60 -10.74
CA ARG A 18 -38.95 8.95 -10.73
C ARG A 18 -39.67 9.30 -9.43
N LYS A 19 -40.31 8.30 -8.79
CA LYS A 19 -41.04 8.45 -7.52
C LYS A 19 -40.17 8.19 -6.30
N TYR A 20 -38.96 7.68 -6.52
CA TYR A 20 -38.03 7.34 -5.45
C TYR A 20 -37.39 8.60 -4.85
N HIS A 21 -37.42 8.72 -3.52
CA HIS A 21 -36.95 9.91 -2.81
C HIS A 21 -35.52 10.33 -3.18
N TYR A 22 -34.62 9.35 -3.35
CA TYR A 22 -33.22 9.58 -3.72
C TYR A 22 -32.96 9.55 -5.24
N GLY A 23 -34.01 9.57 -6.07
CA GLY A 23 -33.89 9.58 -7.52
C GLY A 23 -33.39 10.90 -8.09
N TYR A 24 -33.55 12.00 -7.34
CA TYR A 24 -33.19 13.38 -7.73
C TYR A 24 -32.46 14.09 -6.60
N ASP A 25 -31.55 14.98 -6.98
CA ASP A 25 -30.85 15.95 -6.10
C ASP A 25 -30.24 15.34 -4.83
N TRP A 26 -29.86 14.05 -4.90
CA TRP A 26 -29.19 13.35 -3.83
C TRP A 26 -27.98 12.55 -4.34
N PRO A 27 -26.82 12.64 -3.66
CA PRO A 27 -25.65 11.85 -4.04
C PRO A 27 -25.89 10.35 -3.82
N VAL A 28 -25.83 9.56 -4.88
CA VAL A 28 -26.00 8.09 -4.83
C VAL A 28 -24.89 7.39 -5.60
N VAL A 29 -24.60 6.16 -5.20
CA VAL A 29 -23.83 5.22 -6.00
C VAL A 29 -24.78 4.18 -6.55
N TYR A 30 -24.52 3.67 -7.75
CA TYR A 30 -25.38 2.67 -8.36
C TYR A 30 -24.59 1.61 -9.11
N VAL A 31 -25.16 0.43 -9.17
CA VAL A 31 -24.66 -0.70 -9.97
C VAL A 31 -25.74 -1.08 -10.97
N LEU A 32 -25.45 -0.94 -12.26
CA LEU A 32 -26.28 -1.50 -13.33
C LEU A 32 -25.73 -2.87 -13.68
N GLU A 33 -26.56 -3.91 -13.77
CA GLU A 33 -26.08 -5.25 -14.03
C GLU A 33 -26.97 -6.09 -14.96
N ALA A 34 -26.34 -7.08 -15.57
CA ALA A 34 -26.96 -8.21 -16.26
C ALA A 34 -26.28 -9.49 -15.80
N THR A 35 -26.54 -10.62 -16.44
CA THR A 35 -26.04 -11.94 -16.00
C THR A 35 -24.51 -12.00 -15.87
N ASN A 36 -23.76 -11.35 -16.79
CA ASN A 36 -22.31 -11.46 -16.85
C ASN A 36 -21.59 -10.09 -16.91
N GLU A 37 -22.33 -9.00 -16.86
CA GLU A 37 -21.80 -7.65 -17.05
C GLU A 37 -22.35 -6.69 -16.01
N ALA A 38 -21.55 -5.71 -15.61
CA ALA A 38 -21.98 -4.63 -14.76
C ALA A 38 -21.34 -3.29 -15.12
N TYR A 39 -21.98 -2.23 -14.67
CA TYR A 39 -21.43 -0.88 -14.69
C TYR A 39 -21.68 -0.22 -13.33
N VAL A 40 -20.68 0.39 -12.76
CA VAL A 40 -20.76 1.16 -11.51
C VAL A 40 -20.68 2.64 -11.84
N GLY A 41 -21.43 3.47 -11.12
CA GLY A 41 -21.38 4.91 -11.27
C GLY A 41 -21.91 5.64 -10.04
N GLU A 42 -21.67 6.93 -10.01
CA GLU A 42 -22.21 7.84 -9.02
C GLU A 42 -22.89 9.04 -9.70
N THR A 43 -23.87 9.61 -9.03
CA THR A 43 -24.58 10.79 -9.55
C THR A 43 -25.38 11.47 -8.45
N THR A 44 -25.70 12.74 -8.64
CA THR A 44 -26.70 13.45 -7.84
C THR A 44 -28.10 13.42 -8.43
N ASN A 45 -28.27 12.85 -9.65
CA ASN A 45 -29.58 12.73 -10.30
C ASN A 45 -29.65 11.39 -11.04
N PHE A 46 -30.06 10.34 -10.34
CA PHE A 46 -30.06 9.00 -10.88
C PHE A 46 -31.13 8.81 -11.96
N TYR A 47 -32.27 9.47 -11.86
CA TYR A 47 -33.33 9.38 -12.89
C TYR A 47 -32.81 9.81 -14.28
N ASN A 48 -32.22 10.97 -14.38
CA ASN A 48 -31.69 11.46 -15.65
C ASN A 48 -30.50 10.61 -16.10
N ARG A 49 -29.61 10.21 -15.18
CA ARG A 49 -28.44 9.41 -15.48
C ARG A 49 -28.78 8.01 -15.98
N SER A 50 -29.79 7.37 -15.42
CA SER A 50 -30.27 6.05 -15.85
C SER A 50 -30.81 6.08 -17.28
N ARG A 51 -31.55 7.13 -17.66
CA ARG A 51 -32.03 7.33 -19.05
C ARG A 51 -30.90 7.53 -20.04
N GLN A 52 -29.89 8.37 -19.71
CA GLN A 52 -28.70 8.55 -20.53
C GLN A 52 -27.95 7.22 -20.74
N HIS A 53 -27.82 6.40 -19.70
CA HIS A 53 -27.24 5.08 -19.83
C HIS A 53 -28.03 4.14 -20.73
N PHE A 54 -29.34 4.19 -20.66
CA PHE A 54 -30.22 3.35 -21.50
C PHE A 54 -30.18 3.75 -22.98
N GLU A 55 -29.87 5.00 -23.27
CA GLU A 55 -29.63 5.48 -24.64
C GLU A 55 -28.28 5.00 -25.21
N ASN A 56 -27.32 4.66 -24.35
CA ASN A 56 -26.03 4.10 -24.77
C ASN A 56 -26.21 2.63 -25.21
N ILE A 57 -25.81 2.32 -26.45
CA ILE A 57 -25.96 0.99 -27.05
C ILE A 57 -25.26 -0.09 -26.23
N GLU A 58 -24.06 0.19 -25.70
CA GLU A 58 -23.25 -0.75 -24.92
C GLU A 58 -23.94 -1.13 -23.59
N ARG A 59 -24.74 -0.22 -23.01
CA ARG A 59 -25.39 -0.38 -21.71
C ARG A 59 -26.83 -0.89 -21.77
N ARG A 60 -27.42 -0.99 -22.95
CA ARG A 60 -28.77 -1.54 -23.14
C ARG A 60 -28.89 -3.02 -22.79
N THR A 61 -27.78 -3.73 -22.71
CA THR A 61 -27.73 -5.14 -22.27
C THR A 61 -28.02 -5.31 -20.78
N LEU A 62 -27.81 -4.26 -19.99
CA LEU A 62 -28.02 -4.27 -18.53
C LEU A 62 -29.54 -4.31 -18.22
N LYS A 63 -29.93 -4.96 -17.13
CA LYS A 63 -31.34 -5.31 -16.83
C LYS A 63 -31.82 -4.79 -15.48
N ARG A 64 -30.94 -4.66 -14.50
CA ARG A 64 -31.28 -4.21 -13.14
C ARG A 64 -30.40 -3.04 -12.73
N ALA A 65 -30.97 -2.17 -11.90
CA ALA A 65 -30.27 -1.04 -11.31
C ALA A 65 -30.37 -1.13 -9.80
N HIS A 66 -29.24 -1.22 -9.12
CA HIS A 66 -29.13 -1.21 -7.67
C HIS A 66 -28.66 0.19 -7.25
N ILE A 67 -29.50 0.92 -6.52
CA ILE A 67 -29.17 2.27 -6.04
C ILE A 67 -28.75 2.15 -4.58
N ILE A 68 -27.56 2.63 -4.26
CA ILE A 68 -26.96 2.61 -2.94
C ILE A 68 -27.04 4.02 -2.36
N THR A 69 -27.76 4.17 -1.28
CA THR A 69 -28.11 5.46 -0.66
C THR A 69 -27.80 5.49 0.82
N ASP A 70 -27.52 6.67 1.36
CA ASP A 70 -27.43 6.95 2.79
C ASP A 70 -27.67 8.45 2.98
N GLU A 71 -28.37 8.83 4.04
CA GLU A 71 -28.68 10.24 4.34
C GLU A 71 -27.42 11.11 4.56
N THR A 72 -26.30 10.47 4.87
CA THR A 72 -25.03 11.17 5.13
C THR A 72 -24.15 11.29 3.90
N TYR A 73 -24.56 10.77 2.73
CA TYR A 73 -23.73 10.80 1.54
C TYR A 73 -23.49 12.22 1.05
N ASN A 74 -22.23 12.48 0.74
CA ASN A 74 -21.77 13.65 0.00
C ASN A 74 -21.01 13.21 -1.26
N LYS A 75 -20.69 14.13 -2.14
CA LYS A 75 -20.03 13.84 -3.43
C LYS A 75 -18.69 13.12 -3.27
N SER A 76 -17.88 13.47 -2.26
CA SER A 76 -16.59 12.83 -2.01
C SER A 76 -16.77 11.39 -1.52
N ALA A 77 -17.77 11.15 -0.67
CA ALA A 77 -18.10 9.81 -0.19
C ALA A 77 -18.60 8.92 -1.33
N THR A 78 -19.49 9.41 -2.22
CA THR A 78 -19.98 8.61 -3.35
C THR A 78 -18.87 8.26 -4.33
N LEU A 79 -17.92 9.16 -4.58
CA LEU A 79 -16.74 8.88 -5.41
C LEU A 79 -15.83 7.80 -4.79
N ASP A 80 -15.63 7.81 -3.47
CA ASP A 80 -14.81 6.80 -2.78
C ASP A 80 -15.50 5.42 -2.74
N ILE A 81 -16.83 5.39 -2.54
CA ILE A 81 -17.63 4.16 -2.59
C ILE A 81 -17.69 3.60 -4.02
N GLU A 82 -17.87 4.45 -5.04
CA GLU A 82 -17.82 4.06 -6.46
C GLU A 82 -16.47 3.40 -6.77
N ALA A 83 -15.35 4.03 -6.38
CA ALA A 83 -14.02 3.49 -6.58
C ALA A 83 -13.85 2.13 -5.89
N PHE A 84 -14.28 2.00 -4.63
CA PHE A 84 -14.27 0.73 -3.90
C PHE A 84 -15.04 -0.37 -4.65
N LEU A 85 -16.26 -0.07 -5.10
CA LEU A 85 -17.10 -1.04 -5.82
C LEU A 85 -16.48 -1.44 -7.15
N ILE A 86 -15.93 -0.50 -7.93
CA ILE A 86 -15.25 -0.81 -9.19
C ILE A 86 -14.07 -1.76 -8.95
N GLU A 87 -13.20 -1.44 -7.97
CA GLU A 87 -12.03 -2.26 -7.66
C GLU A 87 -12.40 -3.68 -7.22
N HIS A 88 -13.41 -3.82 -6.36
CA HIS A 88 -13.80 -5.11 -5.78
C HIS A 88 -14.65 -5.95 -6.73
N LEU A 89 -15.61 -5.36 -7.45
CA LEU A 89 -16.39 -6.08 -8.46
C LEU A 89 -15.53 -6.58 -9.62
N ALA A 90 -14.57 -5.77 -10.07
CA ALA A 90 -13.61 -6.20 -11.09
C ALA A 90 -12.76 -7.40 -10.65
N ALA A 91 -12.44 -7.48 -9.36
CA ALA A 91 -11.59 -8.53 -8.79
C ALA A 91 -12.38 -9.74 -8.28
N GLU A 92 -13.65 -9.58 -7.96
CA GLU A 92 -14.56 -10.69 -7.63
C GLU A 92 -14.68 -11.66 -8.82
N GLY A 93 -14.75 -11.12 -10.04
CA GLY A 93 -14.56 -11.84 -11.28
C GLY A 93 -15.79 -12.56 -11.84
N SER A 94 -16.97 -12.45 -11.21
CA SER A 94 -18.23 -12.98 -11.74
C SER A 94 -18.86 -12.07 -12.80
N LEU A 95 -18.59 -10.75 -12.72
CA LEU A 95 -19.13 -9.72 -13.60
C LEU A 95 -18.01 -9.01 -14.37
N LEU A 96 -18.17 -8.88 -15.67
CA LEU A 96 -17.28 -8.09 -16.51
C LEU A 96 -17.69 -6.61 -16.45
N LEU A 97 -16.84 -5.75 -15.91
CA LEU A 97 -17.16 -4.33 -15.80
C LEU A 97 -17.04 -3.62 -17.14
N GLN A 98 -18.08 -2.83 -17.48
CA GLN A 98 -18.11 -1.92 -18.64
C GLN A 98 -17.47 -0.57 -18.34
N ASN A 99 -16.99 -0.35 -17.10
CA ASN A 99 -16.33 0.89 -16.70
C ASN A 99 -15.07 1.15 -17.53
N LYS A 100 -14.92 2.39 -18.01
CA LYS A 100 -13.66 2.88 -18.54
C LYS A 100 -12.73 3.28 -17.40
N ASN A 101 -11.44 3.20 -17.65
CA ASN A 101 -10.45 3.56 -16.66
C ASN A 101 -10.09 5.05 -16.80
N ASP A 102 -10.85 5.93 -16.16
CA ASP A 102 -10.71 7.38 -16.29
C ASP A 102 -9.77 8.01 -15.23
N GLY A 103 -9.00 7.18 -14.49
CA GLY A 103 -8.01 7.64 -13.53
C GLY A 103 -8.64 8.13 -12.23
N LEU A 104 -9.35 7.26 -11.55
CA LEU A 104 -9.91 7.50 -10.22
C LEU A 104 -8.81 8.02 -9.28
N ARG A 105 -9.04 9.16 -8.65
CA ARG A 105 -8.09 9.79 -7.72
C ARG A 105 -8.45 9.45 -6.29
N ASN A 106 -7.45 9.08 -5.50
CA ASN A 106 -7.60 8.85 -4.08
C ASN A 106 -7.44 10.17 -3.31
N HIS A 107 -8.55 10.79 -2.92
CA HIS A 107 -8.57 12.03 -2.16
C HIS A 107 -8.83 11.76 -0.68
N ASN A 108 -8.16 12.50 0.20
CA ASN A 108 -8.57 12.57 1.59
C ASN A 108 -9.74 13.56 1.72
N TYR A 109 -10.75 13.19 2.50
CA TYR A 109 -11.90 14.03 2.81
C TYR A 109 -12.41 13.73 4.23
N TYR A 110 -13.22 14.63 4.76
CA TYR A 110 -13.77 14.51 6.09
C TYR A 110 -14.57 13.23 6.28
N GLN A 111 -14.39 12.52 7.41
CA GLN A 111 -15.02 11.24 7.75
C GLN A 111 -14.74 10.06 6.78
N ARG A 112 -13.68 10.11 6.00
CA ARG A 112 -13.35 9.05 5.05
C ARG A 112 -13.30 7.65 5.68
N ALA A 113 -12.77 7.52 6.89
CA ALA A 113 -12.69 6.23 7.59
C ALA A 113 -14.08 5.63 7.88
N GLU A 114 -15.07 6.47 8.21
CA GLU A 114 -16.45 6.03 8.45
C GLU A 114 -17.11 5.52 7.16
N TYR A 115 -16.91 6.22 6.04
CA TYR A 115 -17.44 5.78 4.75
C TYR A 115 -16.75 4.51 4.24
N ARG A 116 -15.47 4.34 4.53
CA ARG A 116 -14.74 3.08 4.25
C ARG A 116 -15.32 1.91 5.06
N ALA A 117 -15.65 2.08 6.31
CA ALA A 117 -16.34 1.06 7.10
C ALA A 117 -17.74 0.72 6.53
N LYS A 118 -18.45 1.70 5.98
CA LYS A 118 -19.74 1.47 5.30
C LYS A 118 -19.59 0.62 4.03
N CYS A 119 -18.43 0.68 3.32
CA CYS A 119 -18.19 -0.14 2.14
C CYS A 119 -18.30 -1.65 2.42
N GLU A 120 -17.83 -2.12 3.57
CA GLU A 120 -17.97 -3.53 3.96
C GLU A 120 -19.44 -3.92 4.20
N ILE A 121 -20.24 -3.01 4.77
CA ILE A 121 -21.67 -3.23 4.98
C ILE A 121 -22.40 -3.32 3.64
N ILE A 122 -22.11 -2.38 2.73
CA ILE A 122 -22.64 -2.39 1.36
C ILE A 122 -22.29 -3.71 0.67
N TRP A 123 -21.03 -4.15 0.78
CA TRP A 123 -20.58 -5.39 0.16
C TRP A 123 -21.35 -6.63 0.67
N LYS A 124 -21.54 -6.74 1.98
CA LYS A 124 -22.35 -7.81 2.58
C LYS A 124 -23.80 -7.80 2.09
N GLU A 125 -24.37 -6.63 1.88
CA GLU A 125 -25.71 -6.51 1.31
C GLU A 125 -25.74 -6.95 -0.17
N LEU A 126 -24.69 -6.63 -0.96
CA LEU A 126 -24.56 -7.13 -2.34
C LEU A 126 -24.42 -8.66 -2.37
N ILE A 127 -23.72 -9.28 -1.39
CA ILE A 127 -23.69 -10.74 -1.23
C ILE A 127 -25.10 -11.27 -0.95
N SER A 128 -25.84 -10.67 -0.01
CA SER A 128 -27.19 -11.10 0.36
C SER A 128 -28.19 -11.01 -0.81
N LYS A 129 -27.98 -10.06 -1.72
CA LYS A 129 -28.77 -9.91 -2.96
C LYS A 129 -28.30 -10.83 -4.10
N GLY A 130 -27.23 -11.60 -3.89
CA GLY A 130 -26.67 -12.54 -4.87
C GLY A 130 -25.94 -11.88 -6.04
N LEU A 131 -25.52 -10.62 -5.90
CA LEU A 131 -24.76 -9.90 -6.92
C LEU A 131 -23.30 -10.36 -6.95
N VAL A 132 -22.77 -10.68 -5.78
CA VAL A 132 -21.40 -11.16 -5.55
C VAL A 132 -21.42 -12.35 -4.57
N SER A 133 -20.34 -13.12 -4.55
CA SER A 133 -20.27 -14.35 -3.74
C SER A 133 -19.10 -14.38 -2.74
N LYS A 134 -18.02 -13.62 -3.00
CA LYS A 134 -16.82 -13.64 -2.19
C LYS A 134 -16.79 -12.52 -1.16
N GLU A 135 -16.22 -12.81 0.00
CA GLU A 135 -15.95 -11.79 1.02
C GLU A 135 -14.83 -10.82 0.59
N VAL A 136 -14.84 -9.59 1.14
CA VAL A 136 -13.86 -8.54 0.83
C VAL A 136 -12.43 -9.06 1.03
N TYR A 137 -12.15 -9.73 2.15
CA TYR A 137 -10.79 -10.23 2.46
C TYR A 137 -10.30 -11.29 1.45
N GLU A 138 -11.20 -12.13 0.91
CA GLU A 138 -10.86 -13.12 -0.13
C GLU A 138 -10.49 -12.41 -1.43
N ILE A 139 -11.24 -11.37 -1.78
CA ILE A 139 -10.99 -10.56 -2.97
C ILE A 139 -9.66 -9.83 -2.86
N GLU A 140 -9.41 -9.14 -1.75
CA GLU A 140 -8.18 -8.37 -1.51
C GLU A 140 -6.92 -9.26 -1.53
N ASN A 141 -7.05 -10.53 -1.17
CA ASN A 141 -5.97 -11.51 -1.28
C ASN A 141 -5.78 -12.05 -2.71
N SER A 142 -6.75 -11.88 -3.60
CA SER A 142 -6.67 -12.38 -4.97
C SER A 142 -5.68 -11.60 -5.84
N ASP A 143 -5.10 -12.30 -6.83
CA ASP A 143 -4.26 -11.67 -7.84
C ASP A 143 -5.05 -10.70 -8.74
N LEU A 144 -6.33 -10.98 -8.98
CA LEU A 144 -7.22 -10.09 -9.73
C LEU A 144 -7.33 -8.73 -9.05
N PHE A 145 -7.39 -8.69 -7.72
CA PHE A 145 -7.40 -7.44 -6.97
C PHE A 145 -6.03 -6.75 -6.95
N LYS A 146 -4.95 -7.52 -6.63
CA LYS A 146 -3.60 -6.98 -6.46
C LYS A 146 -3.04 -6.33 -7.72
N TYR A 147 -3.37 -6.87 -8.89
CA TYR A 147 -2.88 -6.42 -10.19
C TYR A 147 -3.98 -5.80 -11.07
N SER A 148 -5.11 -5.47 -10.47
CA SER A 148 -6.25 -4.86 -11.15
C SER A 148 -5.88 -3.55 -11.86
N PRO A 149 -6.23 -3.38 -13.13
CA PRO A 149 -6.05 -2.11 -13.82
C PRO A 149 -7.03 -1.01 -13.39
N TYR A 150 -7.97 -1.33 -12.51
CA TYR A 150 -8.95 -0.38 -11.96
C TYR A 150 -8.50 0.27 -10.66
N LYS A 151 -7.28 -0.01 -10.20
CA LYS A 151 -6.72 0.62 -9.00
C LYS A 151 -6.58 2.12 -9.14
N THR A 152 -6.82 2.82 -8.04
CA THR A 152 -6.64 4.27 -7.95
C THR A 152 -5.17 4.65 -8.05
N LEU A 153 -4.83 5.59 -8.91
CA LEU A 153 -3.47 6.07 -9.08
C LEU A 153 -3.09 7.14 -8.06
N THR A 154 -1.82 7.17 -7.69
CA THR A 154 -1.23 8.33 -7.01
C THR A 154 -1.11 9.51 -7.98
N GLU A 155 -0.92 10.71 -7.45
CA GLU A 155 -0.73 11.91 -8.25
C GLU A 155 0.47 11.79 -9.20
N GLU A 156 1.61 11.27 -8.71
CA GLU A 156 2.82 11.01 -9.51
C GLU A 156 2.54 10.05 -10.68
N GLN A 157 1.83 8.95 -10.40
CA GLN A 157 1.46 7.99 -11.42
C GLN A 157 0.51 8.60 -12.46
N TYR A 158 -0.46 9.39 -12.02
CA TYR A 158 -1.40 10.06 -12.92
C TYR A 158 -0.71 11.07 -13.84
N PHE A 159 0.20 11.88 -13.31
CA PHE A 159 0.99 12.83 -14.13
C PHE A 159 1.86 12.10 -15.16
N PHE A 160 2.46 10.96 -14.78
CA PHE A 160 3.21 10.16 -15.72
C PHE A 160 2.31 9.64 -16.87
N VAL A 161 1.11 9.14 -16.56
CA VAL A 161 0.14 8.69 -17.60
C VAL A 161 -0.18 9.82 -18.55
N LYS A 162 -0.52 11.01 -18.03
CA LYS A 162 -0.84 12.18 -18.88
C LYS A 162 0.32 12.61 -19.75
N LYS A 163 1.55 12.58 -19.22
CA LYS A 163 2.75 12.89 -19.99
C LYS A 163 2.96 11.88 -21.13
N LEU A 164 2.89 10.58 -20.83
CA LEU A 164 3.07 9.53 -21.80
C LEU A 164 2.04 9.63 -22.95
N VAL A 165 0.77 9.86 -22.62
CA VAL A 165 -0.30 10.01 -23.63
C VAL A 165 -0.03 11.22 -24.53
N LYS A 166 0.34 12.36 -23.95
CA LYS A 166 0.70 13.55 -24.74
C LYS A 166 1.88 13.31 -25.67
N ASP A 167 2.90 12.56 -25.25
CA ASP A 167 4.05 12.23 -26.08
C ASP A 167 3.67 11.22 -27.19
N ILE A 168 2.72 10.32 -26.93
CA ILE A 168 2.16 9.42 -27.95
C ILE A 168 1.40 10.23 -29.01
N GLU A 169 0.53 11.14 -28.60
CA GLU A 169 -0.26 12.01 -29.50
C GLU A 169 0.63 12.93 -30.34
N ASN A 170 1.75 13.39 -29.78
CA ASN A 170 2.75 14.21 -30.50
C ASN A 170 3.77 13.37 -31.30
N GLU A 171 3.56 12.06 -31.41
CA GLU A 171 4.44 11.11 -32.13
C GLU A 171 5.90 11.07 -31.63
N VAL A 172 6.17 11.47 -30.38
CA VAL A 172 7.52 11.47 -29.80
C VAL A 172 7.96 10.03 -29.57
N ALA A 173 9.09 9.64 -30.16
CA ALA A 173 9.74 8.37 -29.87
C ALA A 173 10.57 8.51 -28.59
N THR A 174 10.18 7.78 -27.52
CA THR A 174 10.79 7.96 -26.21
C THR A 174 10.90 6.65 -25.47
N THR A 175 12.03 6.47 -24.77
CA THR A 175 12.22 5.43 -23.76
C THR A 175 12.08 6.07 -22.38
N TYR A 176 11.08 5.65 -21.62
CA TYR A 176 10.89 6.03 -20.23
C TYR A 176 11.40 4.94 -19.30
N VAL A 177 12.20 5.29 -18.32
CA VAL A 177 12.54 4.46 -17.16
C VAL A 177 11.79 5.01 -15.96
N VAL A 178 10.82 4.24 -15.47
CA VAL A 178 10.04 4.59 -14.27
C VAL A 178 10.64 3.87 -13.08
N GLU A 179 11.45 4.60 -12.33
CA GLU A 179 12.11 4.08 -11.12
C GLU A 179 11.18 4.12 -9.93
N GLY A 180 11.22 3.10 -9.09
CA GLY A 180 10.50 3.08 -7.83
C GLY A 180 10.91 1.91 -6.95
N ALA A 181 10.94 2.12 -5.64
CA ALA A 181 11.19 1.08 -4.65
C ALA A 181 10.10 -0.03 -4.70
N PRO A 182 10.32 -1.19 -4.04
CA PRO A 182 9.28 -2.21 -3.91
C PRO A 182 8.01 -1.61 -3.29
N GLY A 183 6.83 -1.84 -3.91
CA GLY A 183 5.56 -1.35 -3.38
C GLY A 183 5.12 0.05 -3.82
N THR A 184 5.85 0.73 -4.71
CA THR A 184 5.42 2.01 -5.31
C THR A 184 4.36 1.86 -6.42
N GLY A 185 3.81 0.66 -6.62
CA GLY A 185 2.72 0.41 -7.56
C GLY A 185 3.15 0.30 -9.03
N LYS A 186 4.41 -0.04 -9.33
CA LYS A 186 4.93 -0.20 -10.71
C LYS A 186 4.07 -1.14 -11.55
N THR A 187 3.79 -2.35 -11.07
CA THR A 187 2.96 -3.35 -11.78
C THR A 187 1.52 -2.86 -11.96
N ILE A 188 0.96 -2.18 -10.94
CA ILE A 188 -0.37 -1.57 -11.02
C ILE A 188 -0.39 -0.51 -12.13
N LEU A 189 0.60 0.37 -12.17
CA LEU A 189 0.72 1.38 -13.22
C LEU A 189 0.89 0.74 -14.60
N ALA A 190 1.62 -0.39 -14.70
CA ALA A 190 1.79 -1.13 -15.95
C ALA A 190 0.45 -1.68 -16.47
N THR A 191 -0.32 -2.36 -15.62
CA THR A 191 -1.65 -2.91 -15.99
C THR A 191 -2.67 -1.79 -16.26
N TYR A 192 -2.63 -0.71 -15.47
CA TYR A 192 -3.43 0.48 -15.69
C TYR A 192 -3.17 1.10 -17.05
N LEU A 193 -1.90 1.34 -17.43
CA LEU A 193 -1.53 1.89 -18.73
C LEU A 193 -2.06 1.05 -19.90
N MET A 194 -1.97 -0.29 -19.78
CA MET A 194 -2.51 -1.19 -20.82
C MET A 194 -4.02 -0.99 -21.01
N LYS A 195 -4.77 -0.92 -19.91
CA LYS A 195 -6.23 -0.71 -19.95
C LYS A 195 -6.55 0.70 -20.45
N TYR A 196 -5.91 1.73 -19.88
CA TYR A 196 -6.12 3.13 -20.26
C TYR A 196 -5.92 3.35 -21.76
N LEU A 197 -4.80 2.87 -22.33
CA LEU A 197 -4.49 3.04 -23.75
C LEU A 197 -5.45 2.26 -24.66
N LYS A 198 -6.07 1.17 -24.19
CA LYS A 198 -7.06 0.40 -24.96
C LYS A 198 -8.48 0.96 -24.86
N ASP A 199 -8.79 1.74 -23.84
CA ASP A 199 -10.10 2.36 -23.66
C ASP A 199 -10.23 3.69 -24.40
N HIS A 200 -9.13 4.40 -24.67
CA HIS A 200 -9.17 5.75 -25.27
C HIS A 200 -9.10 5.72 -26.78
N GLU A 201 -9.99 6.49 -27.42
CA GLU A 201 -10.14 6.54 -28.90
C GLU A 201 -8.84 6.85 -29.63
N ASN A 202 -8.03 7.80 -29.09
CA ASN A 202 -6.78 8.23 -29.73
C ASN A 202 -5.66 7.19 -29.66
N THR A 203 -5.77 6.17 -28.80
CA THR A 203 -4.68 5.22 -28.54
C THR A 203 -5.09 3.75 -28.68
N LYS A 204 -6.39 3.43 -28.72
CA LYS A 204 -6.88 2.04 -28.79
C LYS A 204 -6.38 1.26 -30.00
N HIS A 205 -6.08 1.94 -31.12
CA HIS A 205 -5.57 1.34 -32.33
C HIS A 205 -4.11 0.88 -32.24
N LEU A 206 -3.34 1.41 -31.29
CA LEU A 206 -1.91 1.10 -31.12
C LEU A 206 -1.70 -0.39 -30.86
N LYS A 207 -0.65 -0.95 -31.45
CA LYS A 207 -0.17 -2.29 -31.14
C LYS A 207 0.73 -2.24 -29.92
N ILE A 208 0.16 -2.58 -28.77
CA ILE A 208 0.84 -2.51 -27.48
C ILE A 208 1.02 -3.89 -26.85
N ALA A 209 2.09 -4.08 -26.06
CA ALA A 209 2.33 -5.28 -25.28
C ALA A 209 2.90 -4.94 -23.90
N LEU A 210 2.57 -5.80 -22.92
CA LEU A 210 3.20 -5.84 -21.60
C LEU A 210 4.21 -6.98 -21.57
N ILE A 211 5.47 -6.67 -21.35
CA ILE A 211 6.52 -7.68 -21.13
C ILE A 211 6.68 -7.92 -19.64
N ALA A 212 6.49 -9.17 -19.22
CA ALA A 212 6.81 -9.65 -17.89
C ALA A 212 7.92 -10.69 -17.98
N PRO A 213 9.18 -10.38 -17.60
CA PRO A 213 10.32 -11.30 -17.70
C PRO A 213 10.11 -12.57 -16.88
N MET A 214 9.52 -12.47 -15.69
CA MET A 214 9.26 -13.57 -14.79
C MET A 214 8.02 -14.37 -15.25
N SER A 215 8.17 -15.69 -15.45
CA SER A 215 7.10 -16.54 -15.97
C SER A 215 5.91 -16.70 -15.01
N SER A 216 6.15 -16.71 -13.69
CA SER A 216 5.10 -16.75 -12.67
C SER A 216 4.21 -15.50 -12.73
N LEU A 217 4.83 -14.31 -12.62
CA LEU A 217 4.12 -13.04 -12.69
C LEU A 217 3.40 -12.84 -14.04
N ARG A 218 4.02 -13.28 -15.14
CA ARG A 218 3.41 -13.23 -16.47
C ARG A 218 2.10 -14.01 -16.53
N GLY A 219 2.08 -15.24 -15.97
CA GLY A 219 0.86 -16.06 -15.89
C GLY A 219 -0.25 -15.38 -15.10
N THR A 220 0.09 -14.78 -13.97
CA THR A 220 -0.82 -14.00 -13.12
C THR A 220 -1.42 -12.82 -13.88
N ILE A 221 -0.59 -11.99 -14.53
CA ILE A 221 -1.08 -10.82 -15.28
C ILE A 221 -1.92 -11.27 -16.49
N GLN A 222 -1.56 -12.38 -17.15
CA GLN A 222 -2.40 -12.96 -18.23
C GLN A 222 -3.79 -13.34 -17.72
N GLN A 223 -3.92 -13.84 -16.51
CA GLN A 223 -5.22 -14.16 -15.92
C GLN A 223 -6.02 -12.88 -15.62
N VAL A 224 -5.37 -11.84 -15.06
CA VAL A 224 -6.00 -10.52 -14.86
C VAL A 224 -6.52 -9.96 -16.17
N PHE A 225 -5.75 -10.05 -17.25
CA PHE A 225 -6.16 -9.54 -18.57
C PHE A 225 -7.35 -10.31 -19.19
N ARG A 226 -7.46 -11.64 -18.91
CA ARG A 226 -8.66 -12.40 -19.35
C ARG A 226 -9.94 -11.92 -18.66
N SER A 227 -9.84 -11.47 -17.43
CA SER A 227 -10.96 -11.00 -16.59
C SER A 227 -11.22 -9.50 -16.74
N THR A 228 -10.49 -8.80 -17.61
CA THR A 228 -10.61 -7.35 -17.80
C THR A 228 -11.12 -7.02 -19.20
N SER A 229 -12.24 -6.30 -19.28
CA SER A 229 -12.81 -5.84 -20.56
C SER A 229 -11.77 -5.05 -21.37
N GLY A 230 -11.70 -5.30 -22.69
CA GLY A 230 -10.79 -4.63 -23.61
C GLY A 230 -9.34 -5.13 -23.58
N LEU A 231 -8.95 -6.00 -22.64
CA LEU A 231 -7.62 -6.63 -22.58
C LEU A 231 -7.67 -8.09 -23.02
N LYS A 232 -6.53 -8.62 -23.45
CA LYS A 232 -6.37 -10.03 -23.87
C LYS A 232 -5.08 -10.60 -23.30
N ALA A 233 -5.10 -11.86 -22.87
CA ALA A 233 -3.93 -12.54 -22.30
C ALA A 233 -2.70 -12.53 -23.24
N ASN A 234 -2.89 -12.59 -24.55
CA ASN A 234 -1.80 -12.55 -25.52
C ASN A 234 -1.11 -11.19 -25.66
N MET A 235 -1.64 -10.14 -25.03
CA MET A 235 -0.95 -8.84 -24.89
C MET A 235 0.15 -8.89 -23.85
N VAL A 236 0.16 -9.91 -22.97
CA VAL A 236 1.19 -10.11 -21.95
C VAL A 236 2.16 -11.18 -22.43
N ILE A 237 3.39 -10.78 -22.72
CA ILE A 237 4.39 -11.60 -23.39
C ILE A 237 5.68 -11.75 -22.58
N GLY A 238 6.52 -12.72 -22.95
CA GLY A 238 7.90 -12.80 -22.46
C GLY A 238 8.87 -11.98 -23.29
N PRO A 239 10.08 -11.68 -22.79
CA PRO A 239 11.07 -10.89 -23.53
C PRO A 239 11.39 -11.48 -24.91
N ASN A 240 11.49 -12.81 -25.04
CA ASN A 240 11.79 -13.49 -26.30
C ASN A 240 10.70 -13.29 -27.37
N ASP A 241 9.47 -13.04 -26.94
CA ASP A 241 8.32 -12.91 -27.84
C ASP A 241 8.28 -11.55 -28.55
N VAL A 242 9.03 -10.55 -28.05
CA VAL A 242 9.10 -9.22 -28.67
C VAL A 242 9.59 -9.31 -30.14
N ALA A 243 10.47 -10.27 -30.44
CA ALA A 243 10.99 -10.51 -31.79
C ALA A 243 9.95 -11.07 -32.78
N LYS A 244 8.72 -11.36 -32.35
CA LYS A 244 7.65 -11.89 -33.22
C LYS A 244 6.88 -10.79 -33.96
N ASN A 245 6.87 -9.59 -33.42
CA ASN A 245 6.06 -8.48 -33.94
C ASN A 245 6.76 -7.14 -33.71
N LEU A 246 6.45 -6.16 -34.57
CA LEU A 246 6.73 -4.75 -34.27
C LEU A 246 5.60 -4.18 -33.40
N TYR A 247 5.96 -3.33 -32.44
CA TYR A 247 5.03 -2.69 -31.53
C TYR A 247 5.16 -1.16 -31.57
N ASP A 248 4.04 -0.46 -31.39
CA ASP A 248 4.04 1.00 -31.25
C ASP A 248 4.50 1.41 -29.85
N LEU A 249 4.12 0.62 -28.83
CA LEU A 249 4.55 0.81 -27.45
C LEU A 249 4.70 -0.55 -26.75
N VAL A 250 5.79 -0.70 -26.00
CA VAL A 250 5.99 -1.81 -25.07
C VAL A 250 6.15 -1.28 -23.66
N ILE A 251 5.41 -1.89 -22.72
CA ILE A 251 5.56 -1.67 -21.30
C ILE A 251 6.29 -2.88 -20.71
N VAL A 252 7.37 -2.67 -19.99
CA VAL A 252 8.16 -3.74 -19.35
C VAL A 252 8.01 -3.63 -17.84
N ASP A 253 7.35 -4.60 -17.25
CA ASP A 253 7.33 -4.72 -15.79
C ASP A 253 8.58 -5.47 -15.30
N GLU A 254 9.10 -5.09 -14.13
CA GLU A 254 10.33 -5.66 -13.56
C GLU A 254 11.50 -5.65 -14.57
N ALA A 255 11.76 -4.49 -15.22
CA ALA A 255 12.77 -4.36 -16.26
C ALA A 255 14.19 -4.72 -15.80
N HIS A 256 14.49 -4.58 -14.49
CA HIS A 256 15.76 -5.05 -13.91
C HIS A 256 15.99 -6.56 -14.05
N ARG A 257 14.95 -7.34 -14.41
CA ARG A 257 15.05 -8.80 -14.68
C ARG A 257 15.33 -9.13 -16.13
N LEU A 258 15.39 -8.14 -17.02
CA LEU A 258 15.87 -8.36 -18.39
C LEU A 258 17.33 -8.84 -18.35
N LYS A 259 17.68 -9.73 -19.27
CA LYS A 259 18.96 -10.45 -19.23
C LYS A 259 19.99 -9.88 -20.17
N LYS A 260 21.22 -9.79 -19.66
CA LYS A 260 22.45 -9.78 -20.44
C LYS A 260 22.75 -11.19 -20.94
N ARG A 261 23.59 -11.32 -21.95
CA ARG A 261 24.08 -12.60 -22.43
C ARG A 261 25.13 -13.20 -21.47
N LYS A 262 24.75 -13.43 -20.20
CA LYS A 262 25.62 -13.94 -19.13
C LYS A 262 24.85 -14.94 -18.29
N ASN A 263 25.48 -16.06 -17.91
CA ASN A 263 24.94 -17.08 -17.00
C ASN A 263 23.54 -17.62 -17.37
N LEU A 264 23.27 -17.82 -18.66
CA LEU A 264 21.95 -18.20 -19.15
C LEU A 264 21.72 -19.73 -19.15
N GLY A 265 22.72 -20.54 -18.83
CA GLY A 265 22.63 -21.98 -18.84
C GLY A 265 22.11 -22.53 -20.19
N ALA A 266 21.10 -23.38 -20.16
CA ALA A 266 20.50 -23.94 -21.39
C ALA A 266 19.83 -22.90 -22.31
N ALA A 267 19.57 -21.69 -21.82
CA ALA A 267 18.90 -20.65 -22.59
C ALA A 267 19.82 -19.89 -23.59
N PHE A 268 21.14 -20.11 -23.56
CA PHE A 268 22.08 -19.44 -24.49
C PHE A 268 21.71 -19.60 -25.95
N ARG A 269 21.38 -20.83 -26.39
CA ARG A 269 21.00 -21.09 -27.79
C ARG A 269 19.73 -20.34 -28.23
N ALA A 270 18.75 -20.28 -27.33
CA ALA A 270 17.51 -19.54 -27.61
C ALA A 270 17.77 -18.02 -27.67
N PHE A 271 18.64 -17.53 -26.81
CA PHE A 271 19.05 -16.12 -26.76
C PHE A 271 19.75 -15.71 -28.06
N ASP A 272 20.74 -16.52 -28.50
CA ASP A 272 21.50 -16.28 -29.75
C ASP A 272 20.60 -16.31 -30.99
N LYS A 273 19.57 -17.18 -31.03
CA LYS A 273 18.57 -17.20 -32.10
C LYS A 273 17.78 -15.91 -32.18
N VAL A 274 17.43 -15.30 -31.06
CA VAL A 274 16.71 -14.02 -31.03
C VAL A 274 17.64 -12.89 -31.53
N ASN A 275 18.90 -12.83 -31.06
CA ASN A 275 19.88 -11.88 -31.55
C ASN A 275 20.04 -11.96 -33.10
N ALA A 276 20.21 -13.16 -33.62
CA ALA A 276 20.32 -13.39 -35.06
C ALA A 276 19.05 -12.99 -35.82
N LYS A 277 17.87 -13.32 -35.29
CA LYS A 277 16.58 -12.95 -35.92
C LYS A 277 16.39 -11.45 -36.01
N LEU A 278 16.87 -10.70 -35.02
CA LEU A 278 16.75 -9.23 -34.96
C LEU A 278 17.92 -8.51 -35.67
N GLY A 279 18.89 -9.26 -36.22
CA GLY A 279 20.08 -8.67 -36.84
C GLY A 279 21.02 -7.97 -35.85
N LEU A 280 20.96 -8.35 -34.58
CA LEU A 280 21.76 -7.75 -33.50
C LEU A 280 23.08 -8.52 -33.30
N HIS A 281 24.08 -7.84 -32.73
CA HIS A 281 25.36 -8.49 -32.40
C HIS A 281 25.17 -9.54 -31.29
N LYS A 282 26.13 -10.47 -31.17
CA LYS A 282 26.04 -11.63 -30.28
C LYS A 282 25.84 -11.27 -28.81
N GLU A 283 26.44 -10.17 -28.34
CA GLU A 283 26.37 -9.72 -26.95
C GLU A 283 25.18 -8.77 -26.68
N ALA A 284 24.27 -8.59 -27.64
CA ALA A 284 23.08 -7.79 -27.44
C ALA A 284 22.19 -8.38 -26.34
N THR A 285 21.59 -7.50 -25.56
CA THR A 285 20.79 -7.82 -24.36
C THR A 285 19.30 -7.93 -24.70
N GLN A 286 18.49 -8.41 -23.77
CA GLN A 286 17.02 -8.37 -23.92
C GLN A 286 16.48 -6.93 -24.00
N LEU A 287 17.18 -5.97 -23.42
CA LEU A 287 16.85 -4.54 -23.60
C LEU A 287 17.06 -4.12 -25.06
N ASP A 288 18.17 -4.55 -25.70
CA ASP A 288 18.39 -4.26 -27.12
C ASP A 288 17.32 -4.86 -28.03
N TRP A 289 16.77 -6.05 -27.71
CA TRP A 289 15.65 -6.64 -28.43
C TRP A 289 14.40 -5.76 -28.40
N ILE A 290 14.12 -5.20 -27.21
CA ILE A 290 12.96 -4.33 -27.00
C ILE A 290 13.15 -3.02 -27.78
N LEU A 291 14.30 -2.38 -27.62
CA LEU A 291 14.59 -1.11 -28.27
C LEU A 291 14.60 -1.21 -29.81
N SER A 292 15.10 -2.32 -30.38
CA SER A 292 15.15 -2.52 -31.82
C SER A 292 13.79 -2.82 -32.45
N ASN A 293 12.82 -3.34 -31.69
CA ASN A 293 11.56 -3.85 -32.22
C ASN A 293 10.32 -3.07 -31.76
N THR A 294 10.54 -1.91 -31.13
CA THR A 294 9.44 -1.07 -30.62
C THR A 294 9.73 0.42 -30.83
N LYS A 295 8.70 1.22 -31.10
CA LYS A 295 8.83 2.66 -31.29
C LYS A 295 8.99 3.44 -29.97
N ARG A 296 8.29 2.98 -28.91
CA ARG A 296 8.27 3.62 -27.59
C ARG A 296 8.34 2.56 -26.50
N GLN A 297 9.00 2.88 -25.39
CA GLN A 297 9.17 1.95 -24.28
C GLN A 297 8.88 2.63 -22.94
N VAL A 298 8.20 1.92 -22.04
CA VAL A 298 8.08 2.25 -20.62
C VAL A 298 8.67 1.10 -19.82
N LEU A 299 9.76 1.34 -19.12
CA LEU A 299 10.53 0.35 -18.38
C LEU A 299 10.38 0.60 -16.90
N PHE A 300 9.64 -0.25 -16.19
CA PHE A 300 9.53 -0.20 -14.73
C PHE A 300 10.73 -0.87 -14.11
N TYR A 301 11.54 -0.08 -13.39
CA TYR A 301 12.86 -0.46 -12.92
C TYR A 301 13.01 -0.27 -11.41
N ASP A 302 13.77 -1.16 -10.77
CA ASP A 302 14.17 -1.07 -9.37
C ASP A 302 15.58 -1.66 -9.21
N GLN A 303 16.58 -0.81 -9.04
CA GLN A 303 17.98 -1.23 -8.89
C GLN A 303 18.18 -2.13 -7.67
N GLY A 304 17.45 -1.91 -6.59
CA GLY A 304 17.51 -2.71 -5.36
C GLY A 304 16.94 -4.12 -5.49
N GLN A 305 16.30 -4.47 -6.61
CA GLN A 305 15.77 -5.80 -6.90
C GLN A 305 16.55 -6.57 -7.99
N SER A 306 17.67 -6.03 -8.48
CA SER A 306 18.61 -6.79 -9.30
C SER A 306 19.40 -7.75 -8.40
N VAL A 307 19.19 -9.06 -8.58
CA VAL A 307 19.70 -10.13 -7.70
C VAL A 307 20.56 -11.16 -8.42
N LEU A 308 20.74 -11.01 -9.74
CA LEU A 308 21.55 -11.92 -10.55
C LEU A 308 22.55 -11.16 -11.43
N PRO A 309 23.74 -11.74 -11.67
CA PRO A 309 24.74 -11.14 -12.56
C PRO A 309 24.30 -10.99 -14.03
N ALA A 310 23.28 -11.75 -14.43
CA ALA A 310 22.69 -11.68 -15.75
C ALA A 310 21.65 -10.57 -15.90
N ASP A 311 21.20 -9.96 -14.80
CA ASP A 311 20.21 -8.88 -14.82
C ASP A 311 20.83 -7.60 -15.41
N ILE A 312 20.04 -6.79 -16.15
CA ILE A 312 20.53 -5.47 -16.59
C ILE A 312 20.68 -4.54 -15.39
N ASP A 313 21.56 -3.56 -15.53
CA ASP A 313 21.81 -2.56 -14.50
C ASP A 313 21.46 -1.13 -14.97
N ASP A 314 21.64 -0.16 -14.07
CA ASP A 314 21.35 1.25 -14.31
C ASP A 314 22.19 1.83 -15.47
N ILE A 315 23.43 1.40 -15.62
CA ILE A 315 24.35 1.86 -16.67
C ILE A 315 23.81 1.45 -18.06
N ASP A 316 23.28 0.23 -18.18
CA ASP A 316 22.68 -0.24 -19.44
C ASP A 316 21.53 0.68 -19.91
N LEU A 317 20.71 1.14 -18.97
CA LEU A 317 19.58 2.03 -19.25
C LEU A 317 20.03 3.47 -19.58
N ARG A 318 20.97 4.03 -18.81
CA ARG A 318 21.48 5.40 -19.03
C ARG A 318 22.18 5.53 -20.38
N ASN A 319 22.96 4.54 -20.78
CA ASN A 319 23.67 4.51 -22.06
C ASN A 319 22.73 4.48 -23.29
N LYS A 320 21.42 4.22 -23.11
CA LYS A 320 20.42 4.20 -24.17
C LYS A 320 19.62 5.51 -24.31
N GLY A 321 19.98 6.57 -23.60
CA GLY A 321 19.33 7.89 -23.69
C GLY A 321 17.93 7.93 -23.12
N ALA A 322 17.60 7.03 -22.17
CA ALA A 322 16.30 6.96 -21.54
C ALA A 322 15.99 8.18 -20.67
N GLN A 323 14.73 8.57 -20.62
CA GLN A 323 14.21 9.58 -19.70
C GLN A 323 13.78 8.91 -18.38
N PHE A 324 14.31 9.38 -17.26
CA PHE A 324 14.03 8.83 -15.93
C PHE A 324 12.88 9.57 -15.27
N TYR A 325 11.95 8.79 -14.72
CA TYR A 325 10.82 9.26 -13.92
C TYR A 325 10.78 8.48 -12.61
N LYS A 326 10.62 9.16 -11.47
CA LYS A 326 10.71 8.52 -10.15
C LYS A 326 9.33 8.44 -9.51
N LEU A 327 8.97 7.26 -8.97
CA LEU A 327 7.83 7.05 -8.08
C LEU A 327 8.35 6.96 -6.65
N THR A 328 7.85 7.80 -5.77
CA THR A 328 8.32 7.88 -4.38
C THR A 328 7.36 7.25 -3.39
N LYS A 329 6.05 7.39 -3.61
CA LYS A 329 5.04 6.98 -2.64
C LYS A 329 4.95 5.45 -2.47
N GLN A 330 5.22 4.95 -1.26
CA GLN A 330 5.03 3.55 -0.88
C GLN A 330 3.53 3.26 -0.68
N MET A 331 3.02 2.19 -1.35
CA MET A 331 1.60 1.84 -1.36
C MET A 331 1.31 0.42 -0.83
N ARG A 332 2.33 -0.43 -0.70
CA ARG A 332 2.17 -1.84 -0.30
C ARG A 332 2.31 -2.04 1.20
N ILE A 333 3.39 -1.53 1.78
CA ILE A 333 3.77 -1.74 3.17
C ILE A 333 3.03 -0.73 4.02
N GLN A 334 2.26 -1.18 5.00
CA GLN A 334 1.47 -0.28 5.86
C GLN A 334 2.34 0.72 6.65
N ALA A 335 3.57 0.31 7.01
CA ALA A 335 4.55 1.21 7.65
C ALA A 335 5.22 2.23 6.71
N GLY A 336 4.89 2.24 5.42
CA GLY A 336 5.37 3.23 4.47
C GLY A 336 6.89 3.23 4.24
N GLU A 337 7.45 4.43 4.01
CA GLU A 337 8.89 4.62 3.72
C GLU A 337 9.77 4.39 4.96
N ASP A 338 9.27 4.66 6.16
CA ASP A 338 10.03 4.47 7.40
C ASP A 338 10.53 3.04 7.54
N TYR A 339 9.70 2.06 7.18
CA TYR A 339 10.11 0.66 7.21
C TYR A 339 11.16 0.33 6.15
N MET A 340 11.09 0.93 4.98
CA MET A 340 12.12 0.77 3.94
C MET A 340 13.48 1.29 4.43
N HIS A 341 13.50 2.47 5.06
CA HIS A 341 14.71 3.03 5.67
C HIS A 341 15.23 2.16 6.82
N PHE A 342 14.33 1.60 7.63
CA PHE A 342 14.68 0.66 8.68
C PHE A 342 15.38 -0.59 8.12
N VAL A 343 14.82 -1.23 7.09
CA VAL A 343 15.43 -2.42 6.45
C VAL A 343 16.81 -2.07 5.87
N ASP A 344 16.93 -0.95 5.19
CA ASP A 344 18.20 -0.49 4.63
C ASP A 344 19.24 -0.21 5.73
N ALA A 345 18.83 0.39 6.85
CA ALA A 345 19.71 0.66 7.98
C ALA A 345 20.14 -0.65 8.67
N LEU A 346 19.23 -1.60 8.83
CA LEU A 346 19.50 -2.91 9.45
C LEU A 346 20.53 -3.71 8.63
N LEU A 347 20.32 -3.83 7.32
CA LEU A 347 21.20 -4.60 6.43
C LEU A 347 22.56 -3.95 6.22
N ASN A 348 22.64 -2.61 6.30
CA ASN A 348 23.90 -1.87 6.15
C ASN A 348 24.52 -1.46 7.50
N GLN A 349 24.00 -1.95 8.62
CA GLN A 349 24.47 -1.67 9.99
C GLN A 349 24.59 -0.17 10.32
N LYS A 350 23.67 0.64 9.76
CA LYS A 350 23.57 2.07 10.03
C LYS A 350 22.70 2.34 11.24
N ASN A 351 22.77 3.56 11.79
CA ASN A 351 21.89 3.96 12.89
C ASN A 351 20.41 3.86 12.46
N ILE A 352 19.66 3.04 13.19
CA ILE A 352 18.22 2.88 13.04
C ILE A 352 17.54 4.03 13.78
N LYS A 353 16.64 4.75 13.10
CA LYS A 353 15.94 5.92 13.66
C LYS A 353 14.56 5.56 14.23
N LYS A 354 13.91 4.52 13.71
CA LYS A 354 12.55 4.10 14.09
C LYS A 354 12.43 2.60 13.95
N THR A 355 11.84 1.93 14.94
CA THR A 355 11.63 0.47 14.97
C THR A 355 10.19 0.08 15.23
N VAL A 356 9.36 1.01 15.68
CA VAL A 356 7.92 0.79 15.86
C VAL A 356 7.16 1.52 14.77
N PHE A 357 6.26 0.83 14.12
CA PHE A 357 5.47 1.31 13.01
C PHE A 357 4.00 1.15 13.36
N GLU A 358 3.21 2.20 13.15
CA GLU A 358 1.75 2.11 13.25
C GLU A 358 1.24 1.10 12.20
N ASP A 359 0.33 0.23 12.62
CA ASP A 359 -0.31 -0.78 11.76
C ASP A 359 0.64 -1.77 11.06
N TYR A 360 1.90 -1.90 11.53
CA TYR A 360 2.85 -2.85 10.96
C TYR A 360 3.64 -3.59 12.04
N GLU A 361 3.60 -4.92 12.00
CA GLU A 361 4.28 -5.76 13.00
C GLU A 361 5.66 -6.21 12.48
N PHE A 362 6.73 -5.70 13.10
CA PHE A 362 8.09 -6.21 12.87
C PHE A 362 8.57 -6.97 14.13
N ARG A 363 9.08 -8.21 13.93
CA ARG A 363 9.60 -9.00 15.04
C ARG A 363 10.82 -9.83 14.65
N LEU A 364 11.86 -9.80 15.50
CA LEU A 364 13.02 -10.70 15.43
C LEU A 364 12.84 -11.84 16.40
N PHE A 365 12.93 -13.08 15.91
CA PHE A 365 12.73 -14.30 16.70
C PHE A 365 14.05 -14.96 17.05
N ASP A 366 14.08 -15.58 18.24
CA ASP A 366 15.18 -16.46 18.70
C ASP A 366 14.97 -17.92 18.34
N ASP A 367 13.71 -18.31 18.21
CA ASP A 367 13.29 -19.69 17.92
C ASP A 367 12.58 -19.72 16.58
N ILE A 368 13.09 -20.54 15.68
CA ILE A 368 12.51 -20.73 14.33
C ILE A 368 11.13 -21.39 14.38
N SER A 369 10.89 -22.27 15.37
CA SER A 369 9.60 -22.93 15.56
C SER A 369 8.52 -21.93 15.98
N GLU A 370 8.85 -21.03 16.88
CA GLU A 370 7.94 -19.96 17.31
C GLU A 370 7.56 -19.07 16.12
N MET A 371 8.55 -18.63 15.31
CA MET A 371 8.28 -17.85 14.10
C MET A 371 7.37 -18.59 13.12
N TYR A 372 7.65 -19.90 12.89
CA TYR A 372 6.84 -20.73 11.99
C TYR A 372 5.39 -20.87 12.48
N GLN A 373 5.17 -21.14 13.76
CA GLN A 373 3.82 -21.26 14.31
C GLN A 373 3.08 -19.91 14.22
N ARG A 374 3.78 -18.81 14.44
CA ARG A 374 3.19 -17.47 14.34
C ARG A 374 2.77 -17.16 12.91
N ILE A 375 3.59 -17.48 11.90
CA ILE A 375 3.22 -17.34 10.48
C ILE A 375 1.99 -18.20 10.13
N LYS A 376 1.91 -19.42 10.63
CA LYS A 376 0.71 -20.27 10.43
C LYS A 376 -0.54 -19.71 11.07
N SER A 377 -0.41 -19.12 12.27
CA SER A 377 -1.53 -18.44 12.93
C SER A 377 -2.00 -17.23 12.13
N LYS A 378 -1.05 -16.43 11.63
CA LYS A 378 -1.35 -15.26 10.78
C LYS A 378 -1.96 -15.67 9.43
N ASP A 379 -1.56 -16.81 8.87
CA ASP A 379 -2.15 -17.31 7.63
C ASP A 379 -3.62 -17.72 7.81
N LYS A 380 -3.97 -18.29 8.96
CA LYS A 380 -5.39 -18.58 9.29
C LYS A 380 -6.24 -17.32 9.46
N GLU A 381 -5.64 -16.25 9.97
CA GLU A 381 -6.32 -14.98 10.25
C GLU A 381 -6.48 -14.12 8.99
N PHE A 382 -5.40 -13.97 8.21
CA PHE A 382 -5.33 -13.01 7.10
C PHE A 382 -5.19 -13.67 5.71
N GLY A 383 -4.81 -14.94 5.64
CA GLY A 383 -4.38 -15.60 4.41
C GLY A 383 -3.03 -15.06 3.90
N LEU A 384 -2.43 -15.74 2.92
CA LEU A 384 -1.20 -15.31 2.23
C LEU A 384 -0.05 -14.90 3.18
N CYS A 385 0.19 -15.68 4.22
CA CYS A 385 1.36 -15.55 5.10
C CYS A 385 2.34 -16.69 4.81
N ARG A 386 3.61 -16.37 4.51
CA ARG A 386 4.58 -17.36 4.00
C ARG A 386 5.93 -17.22 4.69
N MET A 387 6.61 -18.37 4.87
CA MET A 387 8.03 -18.41 5.19
C MET A 387 8.86 -18.27 3.92
N VAL A 388 9.94 -17.49 3.96
CA VAL A 388 10.85 -17.28 2.82
C VAL A 388 12.30 -17.24 3.29
N ALA A 389 13.24 -17.60 2.42
CA ALA A 389 14.67 -17.55 2.75
C ALA A 389 15.53 -17.15 1.55
N GLY A 390 16.79 -16.74 1.82
CA GLY A 390 17.87 -16.71 0.84
C GLY A 390 18.22 -18.12 0.39
N PHE A 391 18.87 -18.25 -0.78
CA PHE A 391 19.16 -19.55 -1.39
C PHE A 391 20.44 -20.18 -0.79
N ALA A 392 20.42 -20.47 0.53
CA ALA A 392 21.55 -20.94 1.31
C ALA A 392 21.60 -22.44 1.55
N TRP A 393 20.62 -23.19 1.05
CA TRP A 393 20.56 -24.64 1.19
C TRP A 393 20.36 -25.31 -0.18
N PRO A 394 20.96 -26.49 -0.39
CA PRO A 394 20.71 -27.28 -1.60
C PRO A 394 19.23 -27.59 -1.76
N TRP A 395 18.73 -27.53 -2.98
CA TRP A 395 17.34 -27.92 -3.26
C TRP A 395 17.24 -29.41 -3.63
N VAL A 396 17.25 -30.26 -2.61
CA VAL A 396 17.17 -31.73 -2.73
C VAL A 396 15.79 -32.15 -3.23
N THR A 397 14.73 -31.54 -2.71
CA THR A 397 13.33 -31.81 -3.06
C THR A 397 12.87 -31.05 -4.32
N ASN A 398 13.78 -30.67 -5.20
CA ASN A 398 13.42 -30.01 -6.47
C ASN A 398 12.49 -30.92 -7.29
N PRO A 399 11.30 -30.47 -7.72
CA PRO A 399 10.34 -31.25 -8.50
C PRO A 399 10.91 -31.85 -9.81
N ALA A 400 12.03 -31.31 -10.29
CA ALA A 400 12.73 -31.86 -11.47
C ALA A 400 13.65 -33.05 -11.16
N ASN A 401 13.86 -33.38 -9.88
CA ASN A 401 14.67 -34.52 -9.47
C ASN A 401 13.80 -35.79 -9.38
N ASP A 402 14.38 -36.93 -9.73
CA ASP A 402 13.75 -38.26 -9.56
C ASP A 402 13.97 -38.80 -8.14
N GLY A 403 13.06 -39.62 -7.65
CA GLY A 403 13.20 -40.37 -6.40
C GLY A 403 13.02 -39.57 -5.11
N ILE A 404 12.35 -38.42 -5.14
CA ILE A 404 12.07 -37.59 -3.94
C ILE A 404 11.18 -38.37 -2.97
N SER A 405 11.67 -38.56 -1.73
CA SER A 405 10.94 -39.20 -0.64
C SER A 405 10.17 -38.16 0.22
N SER A 406 9.12 -38.65 0.89
CA SER A 406 8.43 -37.82 1.92
C SER A 406 9.33 -37.49 3.11
N GLN A 407 10.45 -38.17 3.28
CA GLN A 407 11.45 -37.97 4.33
C GLN A 407 12.52 -36.93 3.95
N ASP A 408 12.60 -36.51 2.68
CA ASP A 408 13.61 -35.57 2.22
C ASP A 408 13.22 -34.13 2.61
N TYR A 409 14.20 -33.37 3.06
CA TYR A 409 14.09 -31.95 3.41
C TYR A 409 15.29 -31.19 2.84
N ASP A 410 15.09 -29.89 2.65
CA ASP A 410 16.10 -29.01 2.05
C ASP A 410 16.79 -28.17 3.10
N ILE A 411 16.05 -27.70 4.09
CA ILE A 411 16.46 -26.73 5.11
C ILE A 411 16.38 -27.41 6.47
N GLU A 412 17.50 -27.41 7.21
CA GLU A 412 17.54 -27.86 8.60
C GLU A 412 18.14 -26.75 9.48
N ILE A 413 17.37 -26.31 10.49
CA ILE A 413 17.74 -25.23 11.40
C ILE A 413 17.33 -25.62 12.79
N GLU A 414 18.30 -25.72 13.72
CA GLU A 414 18.06 -26.02 15.16
C GLU A 414 17.12 -27.23 15.38
N GLY A 415 17.26 -28.29 14.53
CA GLY A 415 16.43 -29.49 14.56
C GLY A 415 15.10 -29.42 13.81
N HIS A 416 14.71 -28.27 13.33
CA HIS A 416 13.52 -28.10 12.50
C HIS A 416 13.84 -28.28 11.02
N LYS A 417 12.95 -28.99 10.30
CA LYS A 417 13.13 -29.36 8.90
C LYS A 417 12.05 -28.77 8.03
N PHE A 418 12.46 -28.15 6.91
CA PHE A 418 11.56 -27.54 5.94
C PHE A 418 11.91 -27.97 4.53
N ARG A 419 10.93 -27.89 3.64
CA ARG A 419 11.11 -28.04 2.19
C ARG A 419 11.10 -26.70 1.51
N TRP A 420 11.89 -26.58 0.43
CA TRP A 420 11.72 -25.50 -0.53
C TRP A 420 10.38 -25.62 -1.25
N ASN A 421 10.00 -24.56 -1.90
CA ASN A 421 8.79 -24.43 -2.71
C ASN A 421 8.60 -25.63 -3.67
N SER A 422 7.56 -26.42 -3.47
CA SER A 422 7.21 -27.57 -4.30
C SER A 422 6.76 -27.21 -5.72
N LYS A 423 6.45 -25.95 -5.97
CA LYS A 423 6.07 -25.43 -7.28
C LYS A 423 6.98 -24.26 -7.68
N THR A 424 7.42 -24.25 -8.93
CA THR A 424 8.23 -23.17 -9.50
C THR A 424 7.39 -21.99 -10.02
N LYS A 425 6.08 -22.21 -10.23
CA LYS A 425 5.14 -21.19 -10.70
C LYS A 425 4.00 -21.08 -9.72
N ASP A 426 3.62 -19.84 -9.41
CA ASP A 426 2.49 -19.51 -8.54
C ASP A 426 2.51 -20.23 -7.18
N TRP A 427 3.70 -20.40 -6.62
CA TRP A 427 3.87 -21.06 -5.33
C TRP A 427 3.15 -20.35 -4.19
N VAL A 428 3.19 -19.02 -4.16
CA VAL A 428 2.61 -18.20 -3.09
C VAL A 428 1.12 -18.53 -2.86
N ASN A 429 0.39 -18.82 -3.93
CA ASN A 429 -1.04 -19.17 -3.91
C ASN A 429 -1.31 -20.69 -3.75
N SER A 430 -0.26 -21.51 -3.66
CA SER A 430 -0.47 -22.96 -3.51
C SER A 430 -0.91 -23.35 -2.10
N VAL A 431 -1.74 -24.38 -1.99
CA VAL A 431 -2.32 -24.85 -0.72
C VAL A 431 -1.24 -25.21 0.31
N ASN A 432 -0.12 -25.81 -0.13
CA ASN A 432 0.96 -26.24 0.76
C ASN A 432 1.98 -25.14 1.08
N ALA A 433 1.91 -23.98 0.45
CA ALA A 433 2.93 -22.93 0.59
C ALA A 433 3.14 -22.46 2.05
N VAL A 434 2.12 -22.53 2.89
CA VAL A 434 2.22 -22.19 4.33
C VAL A 434 3.11 -23.18 5.12
N ASN A 435 3.30 -24.40 4.61
CA ASN A 435 4.14 -25.44 5.22
C ASN A 435 5.55 -25.53 4.60
N GLU A 436 5.83 -24.71 3.60
CA GLU A 436 7.08 -24.70 2.83
C GLU A 436 7.79 -23.36 3.00
N VAL A 437 9.04 -23.29 2.54
CA VAL A 437 9.83 -22.06 2.49
C VAL A 437 10.01 -21.64 1.03
N GLY A 438 9.62 -20.42 0.69
CA GLY A 438 9.81 -19.84 -0.64
C GLY A 438 11.21 -19.25 -0.82
N CYS A 439 11.76 -19.36 -2.03
CA CYS A 439 13.00 -18.69 -2.37
C CYS A 439 12.73 -17.36 -3.09
N ILE A 440 13.76 -16.52 -3.23
CA ILE A 440 13.67 -15.22 -3.91
C ILE A 440 13.04 -15.30 -5.29
N HIS A 441 13.31 -16.38 -6.05
CA HIS A 441 12.81 -16.53 -7.41
C HIS A 441 11.32 -16.86 -7.52
N THR A 442 10.72 -17.38 -6.44
CA THR A 442 9.29 -17.73 -6.39
C THR A 442 8.42 -16.65 -5.75
N VAL A 443 9.02 -15.75 -4.97
CA VAL A 443 8.27 -14.71 -4.23
C VAL A 443 8.46 -13.29 -4.77
N GLN A 444 9.44 -13.07 -5.63
CA GLN A 444 9.64 -11.76 -6.23
C GLN A 444 8.43 -11.37 -7.09
N GLY A 445 7.95 -10.13 -6.95
CA GLY A 445 6.71 -9.65 -7.57
C GLY A 445 5.48 -9.79 -6.67
N TYR A 446 5.40 -10.81 -5.79
CA TYR A 446 4.26 -11.01 -4.91
C TYR A 446 4.35 -10.20 -3.61
N GLY A 447 3.19 -9.77 -3.08
CA GLY A 447 3.02 -9.23 -1.74
C GLY A 447 2.29 -10.24 -0.86
N MET A 448 2.73 -10.39 0.39
CA MET A 448 2.18 -11.30 1.39
C MET A 448 1.67 -10.51 2.59
N ASN A 449 0.61 -10.96 3.26
CA ASN A 449 0.12 -10.23 4.44
C ASN A 449 1.16 -10.22 5.56
N TYR A 450 1.70 -11.39 5.89
CA TYR A 450 2.87 -11.52 6.77
C TYR A 450 3.94 -12.37 6.09
N VAL A 451 5.19 -12.00 6.30
CA VAL A 451 6.34 -12.76 5.80
C VAL A 451 7.27 -13.15 6.94
N GLY A 452 7.62 -14.43 7.03
CA GLY A 452 8.66 -14.93 7.92
C GLY A 452 9.96 -15.13 7.14
N VAL A 453 10.92 -14.22 7.32
CA VAL A 453 12.19 -14.22 6.58
C VAL A 453 13.26 -14.95 7.38
N ILE A 454 13.80 -16.02 6.81
CA ILE A 454 14.98 -16.72 7.34
C ILE A 454 16.22 -16.14 6.67
N ILE A 455 17.06 -15.44 7.43
CA ILE A 455 18.38 -15.02 6.97
C ILE A 455 19.33 -16.19 7.15
N GLY A 456 19.78 -16.74 6.02
CA GLY A 456 20.55 -17.99 5.97
C GLY A 456 22.01 -17.84 6.39
N PRO A 457 22.73 -18.96 6.46
CA PRO A 457 24.13 -18.98 6.93
C PRO A 457 25.13 -18.34 5.96
N GLU A 458 24.71 -18.00 4.72
CA GLU A 458 25.55 -17.26 3.78
C GLU A 458 25.75 -15.79 4.19
N LEU A 459 24.91 -15.27 5.10
CA LEU A 459 25.05 -13.96 5.71
C LEU A 459 25.43 -14.11 7.18
N SER A 460 26.60 -13.63 7.59
CA SER A 460 27.15 -13.77 8.93
C SER A 460 27.81 -12.49 9.41
N TYR A 461 28.19 -12.42 10.70
CA TYR A 461 28.85 -11.27 11.28
C TYR A 461 30.31 -11.55 11.61
N ASN A 462 31.21 -10.75 11.06
CA ASN A 462 32.63 -10.79 11.40
C ASN A 462 32.89 -9.79 12.54
N GLU A 463 33.17 -10.33 13.74
CA GLU A 463 33.42 -9.50 14.94
C GLU A 463 34.72 -8.70 14.84
N SER A 464 35.75 -9.22 14.14
CA SER A 464 37.04 -8.50 14.04
C SER A 464 36.97 -7.30 13.10
N GLU A 465 36.09 -7.35 12.09
CA GLU A 465 35.87 -6.26 11.13
C GLU A 465 34.66 -5.40 11.47
N GLY A 466 33.83 -5.84 12.44
CA GLY A 466 32.63 -5.13 12.86
C GLY A 466 31.56 -5.02 11.76
N LYS A 467 31.52 -5.97 10.79
CA LYS A 467 30.64 -5.88 9.63
C LYS A 467 29.97 -7.20 9.26
N ILE A 468 28.85 -7.09 8.54
CA ILE A 468 28.22 -8.21 7.87
C ILE A 468 29.12 -8.69 6.74
N ILE A 469 29.28 -10.00 6.62
CA ILE A 469 30.06 -10.65 5.56
C ILE A 469 29.21 -11.71 4.86
N VAL A 470 29.52 -11.95 3.59
CA VAL A 470 28.90 -12.97 2.75
C VAL A 470 29.86 -14.15 2.57
N ASP A 471 29.41 -15.35 2.95
CA ASP A 471 30.11 -16.60 2.70
C ASP A 471 29.62 -17.24 1.40
N LYS A 472 30.38 -17.05 0.32
CA LYS A 472 30.08 -17.59 -1.01
C LYS A 472 29.91 -19.12 -1.00
N SER A 473 30.59 -19.84 -0.12
CA SER A 473 30.53 -21.31 -0.05
C SER A 473 29.17 -21.82 0.43
N LYS A 474 28.42 -20.99 1.15
CA LYS A 474 27.08 -21.27 1.66
C LYS A 474 25.97 -20.76 0.78
N TYR A 475 26.27 -20.06 -0.32
CA TYR A 475 25.28 -19.59 -1.27
C TYR A 475 25.09 -20.61 -2.40
N CYS A 476 23.94 -21.27 -2.44
CA CYS A 476 23.68 -22.42 -3.31
C CYS A 476 23.11 -22.07 -4.69
N ASP A 477 22.78 -20.81 -4.99
CA ASP A 477 22.32 -20.43 -6.33
C ASP A 477 23.52 -20.31 -7.31
N ARG A 478 23.72 -21.36 -8.13
CA ARG A 478 24.79 -21.38 -9.14
C ARG A 478 24.72 -20.20 -10.12
N ASN A 479 23.51 -19.84 -10.55
CA ASN A 479 23.32 -18.71 -11.47
C ASN A 479 23.56 -17.36 -10.79
N GLY A 480 23.37 -17.29 -9.48
CA GLY A 480 23.56 -16.10 -8.66
C GLY A 480 25.03 -15.77 -8.39
N HIS A 481 25.96 -16.74 -8.49
CA HIS A 481 27.37 -16.50 -8.22
C HIS A 481 28.32 -16.89 -9.35
N ALA A 482 27.87 -17.60 -10.38
CA ALA A 482 28.72 -18.01 -11.48
C ALA A 482 29.33 -16.78 -12.19
N GLY A 483 30.67 -16.77 -12.37
CA GLY A 483 31.36 -15.67 -13.03
C GLY A 483 31.39 -14.33 -12.29
N VAL A 484 30.98 -14.29 -11.02
CA VAL A 484 31.20 -13.13 -10.14
C VAL A 484 32.59 -13.23 -9.54
N ALA A 485 33.50 -12.36 -10.01
CA ALA A 485 34.86 -12.31 -9.54
C ALA A 485 35.03 -11.38 -8.32
N ASP A 486 34.28 -10.27 -8.29
CA ASP A 486 34.31 -9.30 -7.20
C ASP A 486 33.42 -9.75 -6.03
N PRO A 487 33.99 -10.01 -4.83
CA PRO A 487 33.21 -10.33 -3.64
C PRO A 487 32.17 -9.26 -3.27
N LYS A 488 32.44 -7.98 -3.54
CA LYS A 488 31.49 -6.88 -3.28
C LYS A 488 30.27 -6.93 -4.20
N GLU A 489 30.44 -7.41 -5.42
CA GLU A 489 29.34 -7.61 -6.35
C GLU A 489 28.38 -8.70 -5.82
N LEU A 490 28.92 -9.82 -5.32
CA LEU A 490 28.12 -10.88 -4.71
C LEU A 490 27.43 -10.42 -3.42
N GLU A 491 28.15 -9.69 -2.56
CA GLU A 491 27.60 -9.08 -1.35
C GLU A 491 26.38 -8.21 -1.69
N ARG A 492 26.48 -7.35 -2.70
CA ARG A 492 25.38 -6.52 -3.18
C ARG A 492 24.16 -7.34 -3.59
N TYR A 493 24.35 -8.43 -4.34
CA TYR A 493 23.24 -9.29 -4.75
C TYR A 493 22.56 -9.97 -3.55
N ILE A 494 23.31 -10.49 -2.61
CA ILE A 494 22.75 -11.16 -1.42
C ILE A 494 22.04 -10.16 -0.51
N ILE A 495 22.59 -8.96 -0.28
CA ILE A 495 21.92 -7.89 0.44
C ILE A 495 20.61 -7.49 -0.28
N ASN A 496 20.60 -7.38 -1.60
CA ASN A 496 19.40 -7.09 -2.38
C ASN A 496 18.35 -8.21 -2.27
N ILE A 497 18.77 -9.50 -2.18
CA ILE A 497 17.86 -10.62 -1.93
C ILE A 497 17.15 -10.41 -0.59
N TYR A 498 17.88 -10.19 0.49
CA TYR A 498 17.26 -10.01 1.81
C TYR A 498 16.46 -8.72 1.91
N ARG A 499 16.92 -7.62 1.31
CA ARG A 499 16.12 -6.40 1.17
C ARG A 499 14.79 -6.68 0.49
N THR A 500 14.82 -7.44 -0.60
CA THR A 500 13.61 -7.82 -1.33
C THR A 500 12.69 -8.69 -0.48
N LEU A 501 13.20 -9.70 0.21
CA LEU A 501 12.41 -10.60 1.06
C LEU A 501 11.80 -9.85 2.25
N LEU A 502 12.57 -9.03 2.95
CA LEU A 502 12.12 -8.25 4.11
C LEU A 502 11.02 -7.22 3.76
N THR A 503 10.92 -6.82 2.49
CA THR A 503 9.92 -5.85 2.03
C THR A 503 8.70 -6.50 1.34
N ARG A 504 8.48 -7.82 1.50
CA ARG A 504 7.31 -8.53 0.95
C ARG A 504 6.08 -8.48 1.84
N GLY A 505 6.23 -8.26 3.14
CA GLY A 505 5.12 -8.15 4.10
C GLY A 505 4.32 -6.87 3.86
N ILE A 506 2.99 -6.99 3.86
CA ILE A 506 2.05 -5.86 3.78
C ILE A 506 1.75 -5.34 5.19
N LYS A 507 1.39 -6.26 6.10
CA LYS A 507 0.99 -6.02 7.49
C LYS A 507 2.10 -6.31 8.50
N GLY A 508 3.07 -7.14 8.14
CA GLY A 508 4.19 -7.45 9.04
C GLY A 508 5.28 -8.34 8.45
N THR A 509 6.45 -8.25 9.08
CA THR A 509 7.63 -9.04 8.75
C THR A 509 8.23 -9.62 10.03
N TYR A 510 8.38 -10.94 10.06
CA TYR A 510 9.04 -11.70 11.09
C TYR A 510 10.41 -12.16 10.58
N VAL A 511 11.41 -12.10 11.41
CA VAL A 511 12.80 -12.40 11.01
C VAL A 511 13.40 -13.42 11.95
N PHE A 512 14.08 -14.41 11.37
CA PHE A 512 14.98 -15.29 12.07
C PHE A 512 16.34 -15.29 11.38
N VAL A 513 17.42 -15.14 12.15
CA VAL A 513 18.79 -15.10 11.60
C VAL A 513 19.53 -16.35 12.07
N VAL A 514 20.05 -17.15 11.12
CA VAL A 514 20.75 -18.40 11.44
C VAL A 514 22.06 -18.14 12.17
N ASP A 515 22.87 -17.17 11.72
CA ASP A 515 24.09 -16.77 12.41
C ASP A 515 23.78 -16.09 13.74
N LYS A 516 24.18 -16.73 14.84
CA LYS A 516 23.91 -16.24 16.19
C LYS A 516 24.55 -14.87 16.52
N LYS A 517 25.73 -14.60 15.90
CA LYS A 517 26.44 -13.34 16.10
C LYS A 517 25.69 -12.20 15.38
N LEU A 518 25.28 -12.44 14.14
CA LEU A 518 24.49 -11.48 13.38
C LEU A 518 23.13 -11.26 14.06
N ARG A 519 22.48 -12.33 14.55
CA ARG A 519 21.22 -12.23 15.34
C ARG A 519 21.37 -11.31 16.53
N LYS A 520 22.49 -11.45 17.28
CA LYS A 520 22.81 -10.59 18.43
C LYS A 520 22.99 -9.13 18.00
N VAL A 521 23.75 -8.88 16.91
CA VAL A 521 23.96 -7.53 16.38
C VAL A 521 22.63 -6.89 15.96
N PHE A 522 21.75 -7.62 15.30
CA PHE A 522 20.42 -7.10 14.92
C PHE A 522 19.59 -6.75 16.16
N LYS A 523 19.62 -7.60 17.21
CA LYS A 523 18.95 -7.28 18.48
C LYS A 523 19.49 -6.00 19.10
N GLU A 524 20.82 -5.84 19.14
CA GLU A 524 21.45 -4.64 19.69
C GLU A 524 21.12 -3.39 18.89
N LEU A 525 21.10 -3.46 17.56
CA LEU A 525 20.71 -2.36 16.70
C LEU A 525 19.25 -1.93 16.92
N ILE A 526 18.37 -2.91 17.08
CA ILE A 526 16.94 -2.68 17.33
C ILE A 526 16.72 -2.14 18.77
N SER A 527 17.46 -2.64 19.78
CA SER A 527 17.28 -2.27 21.18
C SER A 527 17.91 -0.94 21.61
N ARG A 528 18.78 -0.35 20.78
CA ARG A 528 19.41 0.95 21.08
C ARG A 528 18.48 2.16 21.03
N LEU A 529 17.21 1.96 20.63
CA LEU A 529 16.20 3.00 20.66
C LEU A 529 15.49 3.07 22.02
N PRO A 530 14.94 4.25 22.43
CA PRO A 530 14.25 4.40 23.70
C PRO A 530 13.15 3.35 23.89
N VAL A 531 13.02 2.85 25.13
CA VAL A 531 12.14 1.74 25.54
C VAL A 531 10.64 1.99 25.24
N GLU A 532 10.23 3.19 24.91
CA GLU A 532 8.87 3.52 24.48
C GLU A 532 8.45 2.81 23.16
N SER A 533 9.39 2.16 22.47
CA SER A 533 9.21 1.53 21.17
C SER A 533 9.40 0.01 21.12
N ILE A 534 9.62 -0.68 22.22
CA ILE A 534 9.84 -2.14 22.22
C ILE A 534 8.75 -2.82 23.07
N TYR A 535 7.71 -3.32 22.41
CA TYR A 535 6.85 -4.33 23.02
C TYR A 535 7.59 -5.68 23.00
N LEU A 536 8.35 -5.96 24.06
CA LEU A 536 8.72 -7.33 24.42
C LEU A 536 7.45 -7.99 24.98
N ASP A 537 6.83 -8.80 24.14
CA ASP A 537 5.62 -9.53 24.48
C ASP A 537 5.94 -10.63 25.49
N LYS A 538 5.57 -10.40 26.75
CA LYS A 538 5.18 -11.46 27.66
C LYS A 538 3.68 -11.62 27.43
N GLU A 539 3.29 -12.75 26.82
CA GLU A 539 1.94 -13.31 26.79
C GLU A 539 0.81 -12.28 26.75
N ARG A 540 0.45 -11.83 25.54
CA ARG A 540 -0.93 -11.35 25.35
C ARG A 540 -1.80 -12.57 25.07
N PRO A 541 -2.84 -12.80 25.87
CA PRO A 541 -3.92 -13.69 25.49
C PRO A 541 -4.49 -13.17 24.16
N ILE A 542 -4.97 -14.07 23.33
CA ILE A 542 -5.71 -13.79 22.10
C ILE A 542 -6.71 -12.68 22.41
N LEU A 543 -6.36 -11.45 22.04
CA LEU A 543 -7.27 -10.33 22.15
C LEU A 543 -8.24 -10.45 20.98
N SER A 544 -9.37 -11.12 21.23
CA SER A 544 -10.65 -10.67 20.68
C SER A 544 -10.63 -9.13 20.67
N PHE A 545 -11.00 -8.52 19.56
CA PHE A 545 -11.15 -7.09 19.37
C PHE A 545 -11.42 -6.38 20.67
N ILE A 546 -10.42 -5.72 21.28
CA ILE A 546 -10.70 -4.74 22.31
C ILE A 546 -11.35 -3.59 21.54
N LYS A 547 -12.67 -3.53 21.64
CA LYS A 547 -13.39 -2.29 21.44
C LYS A 547 -12.70 -1.30 22.38
N VAL A 548 -11.85 -0.41 21.84
CA VAL A 548 -11.34 0.71 22.63
C VAL A 548 -12.59 1.48 22.99
N ASP A 549 -12.94 1.49 24.27
CA ASP A 549 -14.07 2.26 24.77
C ASP A 549 -13.80 3.73 24.43
N MET A 550 -14.49 4.25 23.45
CA MET A 550 -14.42 5.64 23.04
C MET A 550 -15.44 6.45 23.81
N VAL A 551 -15.08 7.64 24.23
CA VAL A 551 -15.97 8.58 24.91
C VAL A 551 -16.11 9.82 24.05
N LYS A 552 -17.32 10.25 23.81
CA LYS A 552 -17.62 11.49 23.10
C LYS A 552 -17.31 12.68 23.99
N VAL A 553 -16.33 13.50 23.58
CA VAL A 553 -15.91 14.73 24.27
C VAL A 553 -16.40 15.90 23.43
N PRO A 554 -17.09 16.90 24.03
CA PRO A 554 -17.63 18.03 23.27
C PRO A 554 -16.52 18.90 22.68
N LEU A 555 -16.63 19.25 21.41
CA LEU A 555 -15.87 20.32 20.76
C LEU A 555 -16.60 21.62 20.97
N VAL A 556 -15.94 22.57 21.60
CA VAL A 556 -16.51 23.89 21.97
C VAL A 556 -15.93 24.96 21.07
N GLY A 557 -16.80 25.78 20.51
CA GLY A 557 -16.44 26.97 19.72
C GLY A 557 -16.23 28.23 20.57
N SER A 558 -16.54 29.39 20.00
CA SER A 558 -16.53 30.66 20.71
C SER A 558 -17.75 30.78 21.62
N ALA A 559 -17.55 31.13 22.90
CA ALA A 559 -18.66 31.31 23.84
C ALA A 559 -19.32 32.70 23.70
N PRO A 560 -20.67 32.78 23.62
CA PRO A 560 -21.37 34.06 23.72
C PRO A 560 -21.33 34.61 25.15
N CYS A 561 -21.52 35.94 25.31
CA CYS A 561 -21.49 36.67 26.58
C CYS A 561 -22.27 35.95 27.70
N GLY A 562 -21.57 35.65 28.82
CA GLY A 562 -22.19 35.26 30.07
C GLY A 562 -22.50 33.76 30.25
N SER A 563 -22.29 32.92 29.26
CA SER A 563 -22.50 31.48 29.36
C SER A 563 -21.21 30.68 29.68
N PRO A 564 -21.25 29.62 30.51
CA PRO A 564 -20.09 28.74 30.68
C PRO A 564 -19.69 28.08 29.34
N LEU A 565 -18.39 27.93 29.09
CA LEU A 565 -17.85 27.34 27.86
C LEU A 565 -18.49 25.97 27.50
N LEU A 566 -18.90 25.21 28.51
CA LEU A 566 -19.60 23.92 28.39
C LEU A 566 -21.13 24.04 28.36
N GLY A 567 -21.69 25.20 28.09
CA GLY A 567 -23.13 25.32 27.80
C GLY A 567 -23.50 24.56 26.52
N GLU A 568 -24.69 23.90 26.48
CA GLU A 568 -25.13 23.14 25.31
C GLU A 568 -25.13 23.98 24.02
N GLU A 569 -25.36 25.28 24.14
CA GLU A 569 -25.34 26.27 23.07
C GLU A 569 -23.95 26.56 22.46
N ASN A 570 -22.86 26.16 23.15
CA ASN A 570 -21.48 26.36 22.70
C ASN A 570 -20.82 25.10 22.13
N ILE A 571 -21.51 23.99 22.11
CA ILE A 571 -21.01 22.72 21.59
C ILE A 571 -21.26 22.69 20.09
N GLU A 572 -20.16 22.72 19.31
CA GLU A 572 -20.22 22.64 17.86
C GLU A 572 -20.31 21.20 17.36
N ASP A 573 -19.63 20.25 18.06
CA ASP A 573 -19.56 18.83 17.68
C ASP A 573 -19.07 17.99 18.86
N TYR A 574 -18.99 16.66 18.68
CA TYR A 574 -18.40 15.71 19.63
C TYR A 574 -17.28 14.92 18.97
N ILE A 575 -16.11 14.87 19.61
CA ILE A 575 -14.96 14.12 19.15
C ILE A 575 -14.77 12.86 20.00
N GLU A 576 -14.60 11.72 19.38
CA GLU A 576 -14.35 10.47 20.07
C GLU A 576 -12.91 10.39 20.57
N VAL A 577 -12.73 10.26 21.89
CA VAL A 577 -11.44 10.16 22.56
C VAL A 577 -11.37 8.82 23.30
N PRO A 578 -10.24 8.08 23.20
CA PRO A 578 -10.06 6.83 23.92
C PRO A 578 -10.23 7.01 25.43
N LYS A 579 -11.09 6.21 26.05
CA LYS A 579 -11.44 6.31 27.49
C LYS A 579 -10.23 6.26 28.42
N HIS A 580 -9.18 5.54 28.04
CA HIS A 580 -7.96 5.45 28.84
C HIS A 580 -7.18 6.78 28.95
N LYS A 581 -7.42 7.74 28.05
CA LYS A 581 -6.86 9.11 28.10
C LYS A 581 -7.63 10.02 29.06
N LEU A 582 -8.80 9.59 29.51
CA LEU A 582 -9.70 10.37 30.35
C LEU A 582 -9.70 9.81 31.78
N LYS A 583 -9.52 10.68 32.80
CA LYS A 583 -9.62 10.29 34.20
C LYS A 583 -11.09 10.20 34.62
N ASN A 584 -11.46 9.11 35.29
CA ASN A 584 -12.83 8.93 35.79
C ASN A 584 -13.24 10.08 36.71
N GLY A 585 -14.48 10.56 36.54
CA GLY A 585 -15.02 11.64 37.35
C GLY A 585 -14.56 13.06 36.97
N THR A 586 -13.77 13.19 35.88
CA THR A 586 -13.29 14.49 35.39
C THR A 586 -14.00 14.84 34.09
N LYS A 587 -14.47 16.10 33.95
CA LYS A 587 -15.05 16.60 32.72
C LYS A 587 -13.95 17.07 31.76
N TYR A 588 -14.13 16.78 30.47
CA TYR A 588 -13.23 17.18 29.41
C TYR A 588 -13.99 17.89 28.29
N PHE A 589 -13.30 18.73 27.55
CA PHE A 589 -13.77 19.38 26.35
C PHE A 589 -12.60 19.54 25.36
N ILE A 590 -12.92 19.81 24.13
CA ILE A 590 -11.94 20.07 23.06
C ILE A 590 -12.15 21.49 22.55
N VAL A 591 -11.06 22.22 22.32
CA VAL A 591 -11.06 23.51 21.64
C VAL A 591 -10.16 23.46 20.43
N LYS A 592 -10.51 24.22 19.39
CA LYS A 592 -9.66 24.41 18.22
C LYS A 592 -8.79 25.64 18.41
N ALA A 593 -7.46 25.45 18.33
CA ALA A 593 -6.52 26.55 18.40
C ALA A 593 -6.66 27.49 17.19
N GLN A 594 -6.57 28.79 17.44
CA GLN A 594 -6.58 29.82 16.41
C GLN A 594 -5.38 30.76 16.57
N GLY A 595 -4.70 31.03 15.46
CA GLY A 595 -3.54 31.91 15.41
C GLY A 595 -2.23 31.26 15.89
N ASP A 596 -1.19 32.09 16.06
CA ASP A 596 0.19 31.71 16.28
C ASP A 596 0.73 32.00 17.69
N SER A 597 -0.14 32.39 18.64
CA SER A 597 0.26 32.87 19.96
C SER A 597 0.91 31.84 20.87
N MET A 598 0.93 30.54 20.47
CA MET A 598 1.46 29.40 21.23
C MET A 598 2.32 28.45 20.38
N ASP A 599 2.85 28.92 19.26
CA ASP A 599 3.63 28.15 18.29
C ASP A 599 4.94 27.58 18.86
N LEU A 600 5.61 28.31 19.77
CA LEU A 600 6.84 27.88 20.45
C LEU A 600 6.65 26.68 21.40
N VAL A 601 5.43 26.39 21.80
CA VAL A 601 5.10 25.23 22.64
C VAL A 601 4.36 24.14 21.87
N GLY A 602 4.42 24.20 20.53
CA GLY A 602 3.94 23.16 19.60
C GLY A 602 2.43 23.19 19.36
N ILE A 603 1.72 24.27 19.71
CA ILE A 603 0.30 24.50 19.39
C ILE A 603 0.23 25.42 18.19
N HIS A 604 -0.29 24.92 17.08
CA HIS A 604 -0.43 25.66 15.83
C HIS A 604 -1.89 25.93 15.48
N ASP A 605 -2.10 26.84 14.56
CA ASP A 605 -3.44 27.15 14.05
C ASP A 605 -4.14 25.92 13.51
N GLY A 606 -5.36 25.68 13.99
CA GLY A 606 -6.17 24.52 13.60
C GLY A 606 -5.99 23.25 14.43
N ASP A 607 -4.99 23.19 15.34
CA ASP A 607 -4.81 22.05 16.25
C ASP A 607 -6.02 21.90 17.19
N LEU A 608 -6.41 20.65 17.46
CA LEU A 608 -7.43 20.33 18.46
C LEU A 608 -6.76 20.04 19.80
N LEU A 609 -7.23 20.68 20.86
CA LEU A 609 -6.66 20.57 22.20
C LEU A 609 -7.65 19.85 23.12
N LEU A 610 -7.27 18.69 23.63
CA LEU A 610 -8.01 18.02 24.70
C LEU A 610 -7.73 18.72 26.02
N CYS A 611 -8.76 19.30 26.62
CA CYS A 611 -8.67 20.09 27.83
C CYS A 611 -9.46 19.43 28.96
N ARG A 612 -8.83 19.39 30.15
CA ARG A 612 -9.52 19.04 31.40
C ARG A 612 -10.21 20.29 31.94
N TYR A 613 -11.50 20.17 32.22
CA TYR A 613 -12.27 21.27 32.84
C TYR A 613 -11.77 21.56 34.26
N GLY A 614 -11.55 22.83 34.57
CA GLY A 614 -11.16 23.29 35.91
C GLY A 614 -10.32 24.55 35.90
N GLU A 615 -10.44 25.35 36.94
CA GLU A 615 -9.80 26.67 37.09
C GLU A 615 -8.40 26.61 37.72
N LYS A 616 -8.04 25.50 38.39
CA LYS A 616 -6.79 25.38 39.13
C LYS A 616 -5.68 24.78 38.27
N GLY A 617 -4.79 25.64 37.76
CA GLY A 617 -3.54 25.26 37.10
C GLY A 617 -2.30 25.71 37.89
N GLU A 618 -1.14 25.17 37.51
CA GLU A 618 0.18 25.56 38.04
C GLU A 618 0.93 26.44 37.04
N THR A 619 1.99 27.12 37.47
CA THR A 619 2.83 27.93 36.57
C THR A 619 3.47 27.00 35.55
N GLY A 620 3.33 27.34 34.25
CA GLY A 620 3.78 26.54 33.12
C GLY A 620 2.69 25.73 32.45
N ASP A 621 1.51 25.56 33.08
CA ASP A 621 0.38 24.88 32.45
C ASP A 621 -0.13 25.70 31.24
N LYS A 622 -0.53 24.99 30.19
CA LYS A 622 -1.24 25.60 29.06
C LYS A 622 -2.73 25.61 29.37
N VAL A 623 -3.32 26.79 29.41
CA VAL A 623 -4.69 26.98 29.87
C VAL A 623 -5.57 27.60 28.77
N VAL A 624 -6.83 27.21 28.80
CA VAL A 624 -7.90 27.84 28.03
C VAL A 624 -8.59 28.86 28.93
N ALA A 625 -8.51 30.14 28.57
CA ALA A 625 -9.12 31.21 29.30
C ALA A 625 -10.21 31.91 28.49
N LEU A 626 -11.28 32.33 29.16
CA LEU A 626 -12.35 33.17 28.63
C LEU A 626 -12.09 34.58 29.10
N LEU A 627 -11.91 35.53 28.18
CA LEU A 627 -11.61 36.90 28.42
C LEU A 627 -12.84 37.78 28.13
N ALA A 628 -13.18 38.66 29.05
CA ALA A 628 -14.33 39.59 28.98
C ALA A 628 -15.66 38.88 28.63
N GLY A 629 -15.77 37.59 28.96
CA GLY A 629 -16.94 36.75 28.70
C GLY A 629 -17.20 36.38 27.22
N GLU A 630 -16.33 36.79 26.27
CA GLU A 630 -16.58 36.59 24.84
C GLU A 630 -15.46 35.91 24.09
N ASN A 631 -14.20 36.06 24.51
CA ASN A 631 -13.05 35.61 23.73
C ASN A 631 -12.32 34.46 24.40
N VAL A 632 -12.30 33.29 23.74
CA VAL A 632 -11.53 32.14 24.17
C VAL A 632 -10.07 32.31 23.71
N THR A 633 -9.13 32.20 24.63
CA THR A 633 -7.69 32.28 24.31
C THR A 633 -6.92 31.14 24.97
N ILE A 634 -5.81 30.73 24.35
CA ILE A 634 -4.89 29.70 24.87
C ILE A 634 -3.58 30.38 25.22
N LYS A 635 -3.14 30.26 26.47
CA LYS A 635 -1.92 30.87 26.96
C LYS A 635 -1.24 29.96 27.99
N GLU A 636 0.03 30.25 28.30
CA GLU A 636 0.70 29.60 29.43
C GLU A 636 0.41 30.34 30.73
N TYR A 637 0.15 29.62 31.81
CA TYR A 637 0.01 30.20 33.15
C TYR A 637 1.37 30.71 33.63
N GLY A 638 1.48 32.00 33.76
CA GLY A 638 2.65 32.70 34.25
C GLY A 638 2.76 32.74 35.81
N PRO A 639 3.83 33.37 36.33
CA PRO A 639 3.98 33.63 37.75
C PRO A 639 2.88 34.56 38.28
N ARG A 640 2.62 34.51 39.60
CA ARG A 640 1.74 35.48 40.23
C ARG A 640 2.42 36.82 40.38
N LYS A 641 1.74 37.89 39.93
CA LYS A 641 2.13 39.25 40.22
C LYS A 641 0.93 39.95 40.89
N ASP A 642 1.17 40.51 42.06
CA ASP A 642 0.14 41.17 42.91
C ASP A 642 -1.10 40.30 43.19
N GLY A 643 -0.88 39.01 43.37
CA GLY A 643 -1.95 38.02 43.60
C GLY A 643 -2.62 37.45 42.35
N ILE A 644 -2.43 38.05 41.17
CA ILE A 644 -3.03 37.68 39.91
C ILE A 644 -2.02 36.87 39.09
N ARG A 645 -2.46 35.79 38.42
CA ARG A 645 -1.62 35.02 37.48
C ARG A 645 -1.66 35.61 36.08
N LEU A 646 -0.51 35.79 35.49
CA LEU A 646 -0.38 36.27 34.12
C LEU A 646 -0.71 35.12 33.12
N LEU A 647 -1.26 35.47 31.97
CA LEU A 647 -1.43 34.60 30.83
C LEU A 647 -0.39 34.97 29.76
N LEU A 648 0.59 34.11 29.56
CA LEU A 648 1.76 34.38 28.72
C LEU A 648 1.61 33.77 27.33
N PRO A 649 1.76 34.53 26.26
CA PRO A 649 1.94 33.95 24.93
C PRO A 649 3.29 33.27 24.82
N LYS A 650 3.38 32.24 23.99
CA LYS A 650 4.61 31.51 23.64
C LYS A 650 4.76 31.52 22.11
N SER A 651 5.16 32.66 21.59
CA SER A 651 5.30 32.88 20.15
C SER A 651 6.52 33.74 19.84
N ASN A 652 7.08 33.55 18.66
CA ASN A 652 8.10 34.40 18.06
C ASN A 652 7.49 35.74 17.57
N ASN A 653 6.18 35.81 17.44
CA ASN A 653 5.48 37.04 17.02
C ASN A 653 5.39 38.04 18.18
N LYS A 654 6.16 39.11 18.09
CA LYS A 654 6.25 40.16 19.12
C LYS A 654 4.96 40.96 19.32
N ASN A 655 3.96 40.79 18.49
CA ASN A 655 2.64 41.44 18.64
C ASN A 655 1.81 40.81 19.77
N HIS A 656 2.16 39.59 20.20
CA HIS A 656 1.50 38.96 21.33
C HIS A 656 2.13 39.42 22.66
N THR A 657 1.30 40.03 23.51
CA THR A 657 1.71 40.53 24.83
C THR A 657 1.10 39.70 25.95
N PRO A 658 1.76 39.60 27.14
CA PRO A 658 1.17 39.02 28.33
C PRO A 658 -0.17 39.67 28.70
N ILE A 659 -1.15 38.84 29.09
CA ILE A 659 -2.48 39.29 29.50
C ILE A 659 -2.55 39.23 31.03
N ILE A 660 -3.02 40.32 31.63
CA ILE A 660 -3.37 40.37 33.04
C ILE A 660 -4.88 40.14 33.13
N PRO A 661 -5.36 38.99 33.66
CA PRO A 661 -6.80 38.75 33.77
C PRO A 661 -7.48 39.80 34.65
N GLY A 662 -8.59 40.32 34.15
CA GLY A 662 -9.45 41.32 34.83
C GLY A 662 -10.64 40.68 35.54
N GLU A 663 -11.54 41.55 36.04
CA GLU A 663 -12.79 41.11 36.63
C GLU A 663 -13.70 40.57 35.52
N GLY A 664 -14.14 39.30 35.66
CA GLY A 664 -14.92 38.56 34.63
C GLY A 664 -14.10 37.61 33.76
N ASP A 665 -12.77 37.68 33.79
CA ASP A 665 -11.92 36.68 33.10
C ASP A 665 -11.79 35.40 33.93
N SER A 666 -11.86 34.27 33.28
CA SER A 666 -11.78 32.98 33.98
C SER A 666 -11.04 31.91 33.17
N VAL A 667 -10.30 31.05 33.86
CA VAL A 667 -9.71 29.86 33.25
C VAL A 667 -10.75 28.76 33.24
N GLN A 668 -11.04 28.25 32.07
CA GLN A 668 -12.04 27.21 31.85
C GLN A 668 -11.46 25.80 31.88
N GLY A 669 -10.19 25.63 31.52
CA GLY A 669 -9.56 24.32 31.48
C GLY A 669 -8.06 24.35 31.26
N ILE A 670 -7.46 23.17 31.45
CA ILE A 670 -6.03 22.91 31.30
C ILE A 670 -5.81 21.94 30.15
N VAL A 671 -4.98 22.30 29.20
CA VAL A 671 -4.62 21.46 28.05
C VAL A 671 -3.87 20.24 28.53
N GLN A 672 -4.38 19.07 28.21
CA GLN A 672 -3.78 17.77 28.56
C GLN A 672 -3.02 17.18 27.37
N GLU A 673 -3.56 17.33 26.16
CA GLU A 673 -2.99 16.74 24.95
C GLU A 673 -3.31 17.63 23.72
N ILE A 674 -2.37 17.67 22.77
CA ILE A 674 -2.56 18.28 21.47
C ILE A 674 -2.90 17.15 20.49
N ILE A 675 -4.12 17.13 19.99
CA ILE A 675 -4.56 16.22 18.94
C ILE A 675 -4.19 16.88 17.62
N LYS A 676 -3.02 16.56 17.08
CA LYS A 676 -2.59 17.08 15.77
C LYS A 676 -3.51 16.58 14.67
N LYS A 677 -3.80 17.47 13.74
CA LYS A 677 -4.61 17.20 12.55
C LYS A 677 -3.96 16.19 11.63
#